data_2bc16fdc5b7de39524a2f52d1c9dfa7e
#
_entry.id   2bc16fdc5b7de39524a2f52d1c9dfa7e
#
_cell.length_a   1.000
_cell.length_b   1.000
_cell.length_c   1.000
_cell.angle_alpha   90.00
_cell.angle_beta   90.00
_cell.angle_gamma   90.00
#
_symmetry.space_group_name_H-M   'P 1'
#
loop_
_entity.id
_entity.type
_entity.pdbx_description
1 polymer ?
#
loop_
_entity_poly.entity_id
_entity_poly.type
_entity_poly.pdbx_seq_one_letter_code
_entity_poly.pdbx_strand_id
1 'polypeptide(L)'
;MEKMRDEIKEQVAEAGSSRLKTDGAEEERSGRREEEPKSPPSKTEGGAPAPGSAWWKSGTGVVVWIALGTVVAHVATGWRYGFDRDELMALEDARHLAWGYVTYPPMTAFFGRVALMLFGTSLVGFRFFAAVAQAVALVLTGLMAKELGGGKWAQVTATLAGVPFCLGAGALMQYISFDYVCWVLVAYCMVRVLGAAEKEEKADSSGKLGPRNDKSRNRLGDERWWLGVGAGIGLGMMAKYTMGFLAAGVAAGVLLQKIENRKSKIEIRKSKIGNPELDIGERKNGPPQKAVPTTDSRNHLKSGWLWGGVLLAAGIFVPNVLWQWHRDFVSLEFLRFIHERDVQTGLTEWFLPGQMEMTLLALPLAAGGIYFYFFAEEGKAYRALGWMYAVPLVLFVAMRGRDYYLAPAYPMLYAAGAVWVEKKIGSKEARKQRSKETEKEEDNAETQRTPRFAEKSSENGKWRMENGGRASRWAGVVRGVVWAALMADVLIAAAVGLPIAPVNSTWWKLAAKVNIVFPEEIGWPEFVETVAQVRDRLPAEERARAGILAGNYGELGALNLYGEKYGLPRAISGVNSSWERGYGDPAPETLIVVGYSREFLEKHFASCEVAGRVWNKYGVANEETREDADIFVCRGLKESWAEFWKGMKKFA
;
A
#
# COMPACT_ATOMS: atom_id res chain seq x y z
N MET A 1 -20.28 -32.27 -26.18
CA MET A 1 -18.93 -31.95 -25.66
C MET A 1 -17.84 -32.88 -26.14
N GLU A 2 -18.13 -34.10 -26.51
CA GLU A 2 -17.15 -35.03 -27.13
C GLU A 2 -16.77 -34.65 -28.58
N LYS A 3 -17.70 -34.16 -29.36
CA LYS A 3 -17.44 -33.71 -30.76
C LYS A 3 -16.50 -32.51 -30.89
N MET A 4 -16.43 -31.67 -29.88
CA MET A 4 -15.55 -30.49 -29.83
C MET A 4 -14.12 -30.82 -29.35
N ARG A 5 -13.94 -31.99 -28.75
CA ARG A 5 -12.64 -32.48 -28.26
C ARG A 5 -11.83 -33.20 -29.38
N ASP A 6 -12.50 -33.70 -30.38
CA ASP A 6 -11.86 -34.41 -31.49
C ASP A 6 -11.43 -33.44 -32.61
N GLU A 7 -12.18 -32.37 -32.86
CA GLU A 7 -11.77 -31.30 -33.78
C GLU A 7 -10.52 -30.52 -33.34
N ILE A 8 -10.28 -30.39 -32.03
CA ILE A 8 -9.07 -29.73 -31.53
C ILE A 8 -7.83 -30.64 -31.62
N LYS A 9 -7.99 -31.94 -31.64
CA LYS A 9 -6.87 -32.89 -31.82
C LYS A 9 -6.40 -32.99 -33.25
N GLU A 10 -7.28 -32.82 -34.22
CA GLU A 10 -6.95 -32.86 -35.63
C GLU A 10 -6.19 -31.59 -36.09
N GLN A 11 -6.53 -30.41 -35.57
CA GLN A 11 -5.83 -29.15 -35.88
C GLN A 11 -4.42 -29.05 -35.30
N VAL A 12 -4.10 -29.81 -34.24
CA VAL A 12 -2.75 -29.84 -33.64
C VAL A 12 -1.82 -30.81 -34.37
N ALA A 13 -2.36 -31.81 -35.08
CA ALA A 13 -1.58 -32.78 -35.84
C ALA A 13 -1.11 -32.24 -37.21
N GLU A 14 -1.85 -31.31 -37.86
CA GLU A 14 -1.48 -30.73 -39.16
C GLU A 14 -0.42 -29.60 -39.04
N ALA A 15 -0.26 -28.95 -37.90
CA ALA A 15 0.74 -27.90 -37.68
C ALA A 15 2.16 -28.40 -37.42
N GLY A 16 2.38 -29.70 -37.29
CA GLY A 16 3.65 -30.33 -36.96
C GLY A 16 4.49 -30.87 -38.12
N SER A 17 3.97 -30.86 -39.37
CA SER A 17 4.56 -31.64 -40.48
C SER A 17 5.20 -30.82 -41.60
N SER A 18 5.44 -29.52 -41.47
CA SER A 18 6.00 -28.75 -42.59
C SER A 18 7.24 -27.92 -42.23
N ARG A 19 8.25 -28.56 -41.66
CA ARG A 19 9.63 -27.98 -41.60
C ARG A 19 10.71 -29.06 -41.49
N LEU A 20 10.94 -29.73 -42.58
CA LEU A 20 12.17 -30.50 -42.80
C LEU A 20 12.26 -30.79 -44.32
N LYS A 21 13.09 -30.03 -45.02
CA LYS A 21 13.92 -30.42 -46.18
C LYS A 21 14.39 -29.18 -46.95
N THR A 22 15.69 -29.00 -46.95
CA THR A 22 16.56 -28.88 -48.14
C THR A 22 18.00 -28.67 -47.62
N ASP A 23 18.80 -29.66 -47.78
CA ASP A 23 20.10 -29.90 -48.44
C ASP A 23 20.70 -28.66 -49.12
N GLY A 24 21.99 -28.34 -49.11
CA GLY A 24 23.19 -29.13 -49.13
C GLY A 24 24.24 -28.40 -49.94
N ALA A 25 25.52 -28.73 -49.74
CA ALA A 25 26.72 -28.50 -50.59
C ALA A 25 27.53 -27.21 -50.40
N GLU A 26 28.65 -27.32 -49.69
CA GLU A 26 30.03 -27.24 -50.18
C GLU A 26 30.54 -25.92 -50.76
N GLU A 27 31.57 -25.31 -50.12
CA GLU A 27 32.94 -25.22 -50.67
C GLU A 27 33.94 -24.61 -49.66
N GLU A 28 35.07 -25.32 -49.54
CA GLU A 28 36.29 -24.94 -48.83
C GLU A 28 36.95 -23.69 -49.39
N ARG A 29 37.46 -22.80 -48.53
CA ARG A 29 38.79 -22.17 -48.77
C ARG A 29 39.42 -21.64 -47.47
N SER A 30 40.61 -22.12 -47.26
CA SER A 30 41.58 -21.80 -46.24
C SER A 30 42.00 -20.34 -46.19
N GLY A 31 42.23 -19.82 -44.97
CA GLY A 31 42.88 -18.54 -44.72
C GLY A 31 43.24 -18.41 -43.23
N ARG A 32 44.43 -18.88 -42.87
CA ARG A 32 45.06 -18.66 -41.57
C ARG A 32 45.21 -17.15 -41.32
N ARG A 33 44.61 -16.64 -40.21
CA ARG A 33 45.02 -15.40 -39.56
C ARG A 33 45.23 -15.67 -38.08
N GLU A 34 46.36 -15.21 -37.59
CA GLU A 34 46.83 -15.30 -36.22
C GLU A 34 45.86 -14.60 -35.25
N GLU A 35 45.50 -15.28 -34.16
CA GLU A 35 44.68 -14.72 -33.08
C GLU A 35 45.58 -13.97 -32.09
N GLU A 36 45.37 -12.66 -31.97
CA GLU A 36 45.80 -11.87 -30.80
C GLU A 36 44.98 -12.26 -29.54
N PRO A 37 45.59 -12.31 -28.35
CA PRO A 37 44.89 -12.70 -27.14
C PRO A 37 43.91 -11.61 -26.70
N LYS A 38 42.60 -11.91 -26.73
CA LYS A 38 41.52 -11.07 -26.22
C LYS A 38 41.62 -10.96 -24.71
N SER A 39 41.76 -9.73 -24.22
CA SER A 39 41.60 -9.36 -22.82
C SER A 39 40.22 -9.80 -22.27
N PRO A 40 40.11 -10.24 -21.02
CA PRO A 40 38.84 -10.67 -20.46
C PRO A 40 37.87 -9.48 -20.35
N PRO A 41 36.58 -9.67 -20.67
CA PRO A 41 35.58 -8.59 -20.60
C PRO A 41 35.37 -8.16 -19.16
N SER A 42 35.44 -6.84 -18.94
CA SER A 42 35.07 -6.21 -17.68
C SER A 42 33.61 -6.56 -17.32
N LYS A 43 33.39 -7.09 -16.12
CA LYS A 43 32.06 -7.36 -15.57
C LYS A 43 31.30 -6.04 -15.41
N THR A 44 30.44 -5.72 -16.36
CA THR A 44 29.34 -4.75 -16.19
C THR A 44 28.25 -5.42 -15.35
N GLU A 45 28.12 -5.02 -14.11
CA GLU A 45 27.01 -5.39 -13.24
C GLU A 45 25.70 -4.79 -13.81
N GLY A 46 24.89 -5.64 -14.41
CA GLY A 46 23.59 -5.28 -15.00
C GLY A 46 23.06 -6.35 -15.96
N GLY A 47 23.71 -7.50 -16.05
CA GLY A 47 23.32 -8.62 -16.91
C GLY A 47 22.02 -9.27 -16.43
N ALA A 48 21.16 -9.63 -17.40
CA ALA A 48 20.04 -10.55 -17.21
C ALA A 48 20.54 -11.81 -16.47
N PRO A 49 19.73 -12.41 -15.56
CA PRO A 49 20.14 -13.61 -14.83
C PRO A 49 20.52 -14.71 -15.83
N ALA A 50 21.63 -15.39 -15.55
CA ALA A 50 22.11 -16.50 -16.37
C ALA A 50 20.99 -17.51 -16.62
N PRO A 51 20.86 -18.09 -17.83
CA PRO A 51 19.87 -19.12 -18.12
C PRO A 51 20.09 -20.30 -17.17
N GLY A 52 19.17 -20.48 -16.19
CA GLY A 52 19.24 -21.53 -15.16
C GLY A 52 19.08 -21.06 -13.71
N SER A 53 19.21 -19.77 -13.39
CA SER A 53 18.89 -19.31 -12.04
C SER A 53 17.36 -19.17 -11.89
N ALA A 54 16.80 -20.03 -11.04
CA ALA A 54 15.37 -20.03 -10.74
C ALA A 54 14.91 -18.64 -10.28
N TRP A 55 13.94 -18.02 -10.98
CA TRP A 55 13.45 -16.65 -10.73
C TRP A 55 13.03 -16.42 -9.27
N TRP A 56 12.54 -17.46 -8.59
CA TRP A 56 12.13 -17.40 -7.17
C TRP A 56 13.27 -17.13 -6.19
N LYS A 57 14.55 -17.33 -6.61
CA LYS A 57 15.74 -16.97 -5.83
C LYS A 57 16.17 -15.51 -6.05
N SER A 58 15.58 -14.81 -7.02
CA SER A 58 15.83 -13.39 -7.27
C SER A 58 15.24 -12.52 -6.14
N GLY A 59 15.64 -11.25 -6.04
CA GLY A 59 15.07 -10.30 -5.08
C GLY A 59 13.55 -10.18 -5.24
N THR A 60 13.08 -10.03 -6.47
CA THR A 60 11.64 -9.94 -6.79
C THR A 60 10.91 -11.25 -6.46
N GLY A 61 11.52 -12.42 -6.69
CA GLY A 61 10.91 -13.70 -6.33
C GLY A 61 10.70 -13.83 -4.82
N VAL A 62 11.69 -13.44 -4.00
CA VAL A 62 11.55 -13.45 -2.54
C VAL A 62 10.48 -12.47 -2.07
N VAL A 63 10.38 -11.28 -2.66
CA VAL A 63 9.31 -10.31 -2.38
C VAL A 63 7.93 -10.92 -2.63
N VAL A 64 7.74 -11.61 -3.75
CA VAL A 64 6.48 -12.30 -4.06
C VAL A 64 6.16 -13.39 -3.02
N TRP A 65 7.18 -14.16 -2.58
CA TRP A 65 6.97 -15.16 -1.53
C TRP A 65 6.56 -14.56 -0.19
N ILE A 66 7.16 -13.42 0.21
CA ILE A 66 6.74 -12.70 1.43
C ILE A 66 5.28 -12.26 1.29
N ALA A 67 4.91 -11.65 0.16
CA ALA A 67 3.56 -11.19 -0.11
C ALA A 67 2.53 -12.36 -0.11
N LEU A 68 2.85 -13.48 -0.72
CA LEU A 68 2.01 -14.68 -0.66
C LEU A 68 1.90 -15.24 0.77
N GLY A 69 2.99 -15.19 1.54
CA GLY A 69 3.00 -15.58 2.94
C GLY A 69 2.02 -14.76 3.78
N THR A 70 1.89 -13.45 3.53
CA THR A 70 0.90 -12.61 4.23
C THR A 70 -0.53 -13.00 3.86
N VAL A 71 -0.82 -13.28 2.58
CA VAL A 71 -2.15 -13.78 2.16
C VAL A 71 -2.48 -15.09 2.86
N VAL A 72 -1.52 -16.04 2.88
CA VAL A 72 -1.70 -17.32 3.56
C VAL A 72 -1.96 -17.12 5.06
N ALA A 73 -1.23 -16.20 5.71
CA ALA A 73 -1.45 -15.89 7.12
C ALA A 73 -2.88 -15.37 7.36
N HIS A 74 -3.38 -14.43 6.55
CA HIS A 74 -4.76 -13.92 6.64
C HIS A 74 -5.81 -15.01 6.41
N VAL A 75 -5.64 -15.84 5.37
CA VAL A 75 -6.58 -16.94 5.08
C VAL A 75 -6.59 -17.97 6.20
N ALA A 76 -5.41 -18.30 6.75
CA ALA A 76 -5.28 -19.30 7.82
C ALA A 76 -5.84 -18.83 9.17
N THR A 77 -5.87 -17.52 9.44
CA THR A 77 -6.30 -16.96 10.73
C THR A 77 -7.64 -16.25 10.67
N GLY A 78 -8.03 -15.70 9.51
CA GLY A 78 -9.17 -14.81 9.32
C GLY A 78 -10.56 -15.40 9.55
N TRP A 79 -10.68 -16.70 9.83
CA TRP A 79 -11.96 -17.35 10.20
C TRP A 79 -12.25 -17.29 11.71
N ARG A 80 -11.25 -16.85 12.50
CA ARG A 80 -11.39 -16.74 13.96
C ARG A 80 -12.09 -15.45 14.34
N TYR A 81 -12.63 -15.42 15.54
CA TYR A 81 -13.45 -14.35 16.12
C TYR A 81 -14.74 -14.14 15.30
N GLY A 82 -15.04 -12.95 14.81
CA GLY A 82 -16.23 -12.65 14.03
C GLY A 82 -15.97 -11.58 12.99
N PHE A 83 -17.02 -11.02 12.43
CA PHE A 83 -16.95 -9.79 11.66
C PHE A 83 -16.70 -8.60 12.58
N ASP A 84 -15.90 -7.65 12.10
CA ASP A 84 -15.81 -6.33 12.71
C ASP A 84 -17.04 -5.49 12.35
N ARG A 85 -17.34 -4.47 13.15
CA ARG A 85 -18.50 -3.57 12.93
C ARG A 85 -18.46 -2.90 11.57
N ASP A 86 -17.28 -2.40 11.15
CA ASP A 86 -17.09 -1.77 9.84
C ASP A 86 -17.29 -2.77 8.69
N GLU A 87 -16.91 -4.04 8.90
CA GLU A 87 -17.15 -5.10 7.93
C GLU A 87 -18.64 -5.42 7.79
N LEU A 88 -19.39 -5.41 8.90
CA LEU A 88 -20.83 -5.59 8.88
C LEU A 88 -21.55 -4.45 8.13
N MET A 89 -21.09 -3.21 8.30
CA MET A 89 -21.54 -2.07 7.49
C MET A 89 -21.19 -2.27 6.02
N ALA A 90 -19.93 -2.62 5.71
CA ALA A 90 -19.47 -2.83 4.35
C ALA A 90 -20.20 -3.98 3.65
N LEU A 91 -20.57 -5.03 4.39
CA LEU A 91 -21.36 -6.16 3.90
C LEU A 91 -22.79 -5.72 3.57
N GLU A 92 -23.41 -4.91 4.43
CA GLU A 92 -24.74 -4.36 4.20
C GLU A 92 -24.74 -3.40 2.99
N ASP A 93 -23.71 -2.54 2.86
CA ASP A 93 -23.53 -1.68 1.70
C ASP A 93 -23.23 -2.48 0.41
N ALA A 94 -22.50 -3.59 0.50
CA ALA A 94 -22.27 -4.50 -0.62
C ALA A 94 -23.54 -5.16 -1.15
N ARG A 95 -24.55 -5.34 -0.30
CA ARG A 95 -25.90 -5.79 -0.71
C ARG A 95 -26.70 -4.69 -1.43
N HIS A 96 -26.38 -3.43 -1.17
CA HIS A 96 -27.07 -2.23 -1.70
C HIS A 96 -26.07 -1.33 -2.46
N LEU A 97 -25.51 -1.83 -3.57
CA LEU A 97 -24.49 -1.10 -4.32
C LEU A 97 -24.95 0.28 -4.78
N ALA A 98 -24.13 1.28 -4.49
CA ALA A 98 -24.30 2.66 -4.92
C ALA A 98 -22.94 3.25 -5.37
N TRP A 99 -22.95 4.40 -6.04
CA TRP A 99 -21.72 5.10 -6.43
C TRP A 99 -21.07 5.89 -5.30
N GLY A 100 -21.59 5.79 -4.10
CA GLY A 100 -21.07 6.37 -2.87
C GLY A 100 -21.92 5.96 -1.68
N TYR A 101 -21.40 6.22 -0.50
CA TYR A 101 -22.06 6.03 0.78
C TYR A 101 -21.78 7.25 1.66
N VAL A 102 -22.56 7.41 2.73
CA VAL A 102 -22.36 8.53 3.66
C VAL A 102 -20.94 8.54 4.22
N THR A 103 -20.42 7.39 4.58
CA THR A 103 -19.14 7.22 5.30
C THR A 103 -17.91 7.13 4.40
N TYR A 104 -18.04 6.56 3.18
CA TYR A 104 -16.92 6.29 2.28
C TYR A 104 -17.34 6.15 0.82
N PRO A 105 -16.38 6.27 -0.14
CA PRO A 105 -16.60 5.99 -1.55
C PRO A 105 -16.83 4.50 -1.84
N PRO A 106 -17.30 4.10 -3.04
CA PRO A 106 -17.92 2.80 -3.32
C PRO A 106 -16.98 1.60 -3.39
N MET A 107 -15.66 1.75 -3.43
CA MET A 107 -14.73 0.66 -3.75
C MET A 107 -14.83 -0.52 -2.77
N THR A 108 -14.93 -0.24 -1.47
CA THR A 108 -15.03 -1.29 -0.44
C THR A 108 -16.30 -2.11 -0.61
N ALA A 109 -17.45 -1.46 -0.78
CA ALA A 109 -18.71 -2.14 -1.03
C ALA A 109 -18.72 -2.91 -2.35
N PHE A 110 -18.06 -2.40 -3.40
CA PHE A 110 -17.90 -3.10 -4.68
C PHE A 110 -17.12 -4.42 -4.49
N PHE A 111 -15.95 -4.38 -3.84
CA PHE A 111 -15.20 -5.61 -3.56
C PHE A 111 -15.92 -6.53 -2.57
N GLY A 112 -16.65 -5.96 -1.61
CA GLY A 112 -17.56 -6.71 -0.75
C GLY A 112 -18.62 -7.46 -1.55
N ARG A 113 -19.23 -6.82 -2.56
CA ARG A 113 -20.19 -7.46 -3.47
C ARG A 113 -19.55 -8.60 -4.26
N VAL A 114 -18.35 -8.40 -4.81
CA VAL A 114 -17.61 -9.45 -5.52
C VAL A 114 -17.30 -10.62 -4.57
N ALA A 115 -16.88 -10.33 -3.33
CA ALA A 115 -16.63 -11.36 -2.31
C ALA A 115 -17.90 -12.16 -2.00
N LEU A 116 -19.05 -11.49 -1.81
CA LEU A 116 -20.34 -12.16 -1.60
C LEU A 116 -20.74 -13.06 -2.78
N MET A 117 -20.48 -12.62 -4.01
CA MET A 117 -20.78 -13.42 -5.21
C MET A 117 -19.91 -14.67 -5.35
N LEU A 118 -18.62 -14.57 -4.94
CA LEU A 118 -17.66 -15.67 -5.11
C LEU A 118 -17.63 -16.63 -3.91
N PHE A 119 -17.79 -16.13 -2.69
CA PHE A 119 -17.55 -16.85 -1.45
C PHE A 119 -18.77 -16.87 -0.51
N GLY A 120 -19.91 -16.28 -0.92
CA GLY A 120 -21.08 -16.13 -0.06
C GLY A 120 -20.74 -15.26 1.17
N THR A 121 -21.37 -15.58 2.31
CA THR A 121 -21.17 -14.86 3.57
C THR A 121 -19.97 -15.39 4.39
N SER A 122 -19.00 -16.02 3.73
CA SER A 122 -17.78 -16.51 4.39
C SER A 122 -16.93 -15.35 4.88
N LEU A 123 -16.58 -15.33 6.17
CA LEU A 123 -15.73 -14.32 6.78
C LEU A 123 -14.36 -14.23 6.08
N VAL A 124 -13.69 -15.37 5.86
CA VAL A 124 -12.41 -15.44 5.15
C VAL A 124 -12.54 -14.97 3.70
N GLY A 125 -13.63 -15.39 3.04
CA GLY A 125 -13.92 -14.99 1.67
C GLY A 125 -14.16 -13.48 1.56
N PHE A 126 -14.85 -12.88 2.53
CA PHE A 126 -15.10 -11.44 2.57
C PHE A 126 -13.80 -10.65 2.74
N ARG A 127 -12.88 -11.09 3.60
CA ARG A 127 -11.56 -10.48 3.88
C ARG A 127 -10.52 -10.72 2.77
N PHE A 128 -10.77 -11.66 1.85
CA PHE A 128 -9.79 -12.10 0.85
C PHE A 128 -9.22 -10.95 0.01
N PHE A 129 -10.07 -10.06 -0.49
CA PHE A 129 -9.61 -8.96 -1.35
C PHE A 129 -8.78 -7.92 -0.59
N ALA A 130 -9.06 -7.70 0.70
CA ALA A 130 -8.22 -6.85 1.56
C ALA A 130 -6.81 -7.45 1.71
N ALA A 131 -6.70 -8.75 2.01
CA ALA A 131 -5.42 -9.44 2.10
C ALA A 131 -4.62 -9.40 0.78
N VAL A 132 -5.28 -9.60 -0.37
CA VAL A 132 -4.66 -9.51 -1.70
C VAL A 132 -4.19 -8.08 -1.99
N ALA A 133 -4.97 -7.05 -1.64
CA ALA A 133 -4.58 -5.66 -1.82
C ALA A 133 -3.26 -5.34 -1.07
N GLN A 134 -3.12 -5.82 0.18
CA GLN A 134 -1.89 -5.65 0.94
C GLN A 134 -0.70 -6.42 0.33
N ALA A 135 -0.92 -7.63 -0.15
CA ALA A 135 0.12 -8.40 -0.84
C ALA A 135 0.62 -7.67 -2.10
N VAL A 136 -0.29 -7.07 -2.88
CA VAL A 136 0.07 -6.22 -4.05
C VAL A 136 0.89 -5.01 -3.60
N ALA A 137 0.51 -4.34 -2.52
CA ALA A 137 1.26 -3.21 -1.97
C ALA A 137 2.69 -3.61 -1.56
N LEU A 138 2.87 -4.76 -0.92
CA LEU A 138 4.19 -5.31 -0.57
C LEU A 138 5.05 -5.59 -1.81
N VAL A 139 4.46 -6.19 -2.85
CA VAL A 139 5.18 -6.41 -4.12
C VAL A 139 5.60 -5.09 -4.74
N LEU A 140 4.71 -4.11 -4.82
CA LEU A 140 5.02 -2.77 -5.36
C LEU A 140 6.12 -2.08 -4.54
N THR A 141 6.15 -2.24 -3.22
CA THR A 141 7.20 -1.69 -2.34
C THR A 141 8.58 -2.28 -2.68
N GLY A 142 8.68 -3.60 -2.82
CA GLY A 142 9.91 -4.26 -3.26
C GLY A 142 10.35 -3.86 -4.68
N LEU A 143 9.39 -3.70 -5.59
CA LEU A 143 9.64 -3.22 -6.94
C LEU A 143 10.09 -1.75 -6.97
N MET A 144 9.55 -0.88 -6.10
CA MET A 144 10.06 0.49 -5.94
C MET A 144 11.54 0.50 -5.54
N ALA A 145 11.95 -0.33 -4.57
CA ALA A 145 13.34 -0.45 -4.19
C ALA A 145 14.23 -0.89 -5.37
N LYS A 146 13.75 -1.82 -6.20
CA LYS A 146 14.44 -2.26 -7.42
C LYS A 146 14.60 -1.12 -8.44
N GLU A 147 13.54 -0.38 -8.74
CA GLU A 147 13.57 0.72 -9.71
C GLU A 147 14.45 1.89 -9.23
N LEU A 148 14.55 2.12 -7.91
CA LEU A 148 15.49 3.07 -7.30
C LEU A 148 16.95 2.58 -7.31
N GLY A 149 17.23 1.41 -7.92
CA GLY A 149 18.56 0.84 -8.10
C GLY A 149 19.04 0.01 -6.91
N GLY A 150 18.14 -0.49 -6.07
CA GLY A 150 18.46 -1.44 -5.00
C GLY A 150 18.60 -2.87 -5.49
N GLY A 151 19.49 -3.63 -4.85
CA GLY A 151 19.69 -5.05 -5.07
C GLY A 151 18.65 -5.92 -4.34
N LYS A 152 18.97 -7.20 -4.22
CA LYS A 152 18.10 -8.18 -3.53
C LYS A 152 17.85 -7.79 -2.07
N TRP A 153 18.90 -7.33 -1.37
CA TRP A 153 18.80 -6.96 0.04
C TRP A 153 17.83 -5.79 0.25
N ALA A 154 17.96 -4.72 -0.56
CA ALA A 154 17.08 -3.55 -0.45
C ALA A 154 15.62 -3.91 -0.74
N GLN A 155 15.36 -4.73 -1.78
CA GLN A 155 14.00 -5.17 -2.12
C GLN A 155 13.34 -5.92 -0.94
N VAL A 156 14.04 -6.91 -0.37
CA VAL A 156 13.53 -7.72 0.75
C VAL A 156 13.35 -6.87 2.00
N THR A 157 14.32 -6.00 2.32
CA THR A 157 14.28 -5.12 3.49
C THR A 157 13.10 -4.14 3.43
N ALA A 158 12.90 -3.49 2.27
CA ALA A 158 11.77 -2.58 2.08
C ALA A 158 10.42 -3.30 2.22
N THR A 159 10.31 -4.52 1.66
CA THR A 159 9.10 -5.33 1.77
C THR A 159 8.83 -5.74 3.21
N LEU A 160 9.85 -6.25 3.94
CA LEU A 160 9.70 -6.64 5.35
C LEU A 160 9.26 -5.46 6.23
N ALA A 161 9.78 -4.26 5.99
CA ALA A 161 9.38 -3.06 6.71
C ALA A 161 7.89 -2.68 6.50
N GLY A 162 7.30 -3.06 5.37
CA GLY A 162 5.87 -2.84 5.09
C GLY A 162 4.94 -3.91 5.66
N VAL A 163 5.46 -5.11 6.01
CA VAL A 163 4.62 -6.24 6.46
C VAL A 163 3.81 -5.91 7.71
N PRO A 164 4.35 -5.25 8.77
CA PRO A 164 3.59 -4.99 10.00
C PRO A 164 2.26 -4.29 9.74
N PHE A 165 2.26 -3.18 9.02
CA PHE A 165 1.03 -2.46 8.68
C PHE A 165 0.10 -3.29 7.78
N CYS A 166 0.66 -4.01 6.81
CA CYS A 166 -0.12 -4.85 5.90
C CYS A 166 -0.81 -6.02 6.61
N LEU A 167 -0.25 -6.53 7.71
CA LEU A 167 -0.93 -7.55 8.53
C LEU A 167 -2.18 -7.00 9.21
N GLY A 168 -2.16 -5.78 9.72
CA GLY A 168 -3.34 -5.13 10.28
C GLY A 168 -4.36 -4.75 9.21
N ALA A 169 -3.94 -3.99 8.19
CA ALA A 169 -4.82 -3.49 7.14
C ALA A 169 -5.41 -4.58 6.24
N GLY A 170 -4.79 -5.76 6.15
CA GLY A 170 -5.30 -6.90 5.40
C GLY A 170 -6.20 -7.85 6.21
N ALA A 171 -6.28 -7.67 7.53
CA ALA A 171 -7.08 -8.53 8.40
C ALA A 171 -8.59 -8.27 8.28
N LEU A 172 -8.98 -7.09 7.85
CA LEU A 172 -10.37 -6.63 7.77
C LEU A 172 -10.70 -6.09 6.38
N MET A 173 -11.96 -6.24 5.96
CA MET A 173 -12.50 -5.66 4.72
C MET A 173 -12.89 -4.21 4.95
N GLN A 174 -11.93 -3.30 4.85
CA GLN A 174 -12.12 -1.86 5.09
C GLN A 174 -11.57 -1.01 3.95
N TYR A 175 -12.03 0.24 3.86
CA TYR A 175 -11.58 1.21 2.85
C TYR A 175 -10.07 1.50 2.93
N ILE A 176 -9.46 1.38 4.10
CA ILE A 176 -8.02 1.58 4.30
C ILE A 176 -7.19 0.56 3.50
N SER A 177 -7.69 -0.66 3.33
CA SER A 177 -6.98 -1.73 2.60
C SER A 177 -6.78 -1.36 1.13
N PHE A 178 -7.76 -0.72 0.51
CA PHE A 178 -7.72 -0.30 -0.89
C PHE A 178 -7.05 1.06 -1.07
N ASP A 179 -7.25 2.00 -0.14
CA ASP A 179 -6.56 3.28 -0.13
C ASP A 179 -5.03 3.07 -0.09
N TYR A 180 -4.56 2.21 0.82
CA TYR A 180 -3.13 1.89 0.98
C TYR A 180 -2.49 1.40 -0.32
N VAL A 181 -3.07 0.41 -0.99
CA VAL A 181 -2.51 -0.12 -2.24
C VAL A 181 -2.53 0.92 -3.37
N CYS A 182 -3.54 1.78 -3.42
CA CYS A 182 -3.61 2.86 -4.41
C CYS A 182 -2.51 3.92 -4.20
N TRP A 183 -2.22 4.31 -2.95
CA TRP A 183 -1.10 5.21 -2.64
C TRP A 183 0.23 4.60 -3.08
N VAL A 184 0.47 3.34 -2.75
CA VAL A 184 1.70 2.62 -3.12
C VAL A 184 1.81 2.47 -4.64
N LEU A 185 0.71 2.23 -5.35
CA LEU A 185 0.66 2.20 -6.81
C LEU A 185 1.04 3.54 -7.43
N VAL A 186 0.48 4.65 -6.91
CA VAL A 186 0.83 6.01 -7.35
C VAL A 186 2.31 6.26 -7.13
N ALA A 187 2.86 5.93 -5.95
CA ALA A 187 4.28 6.10 -5.65
C ALA A 187 5.16 5.26 -6.59
N TYR A 188 4.80 4.01 -6.86
CA TYR A 188 5.50 3.15 -7.84
C TYR A 188 5.48 3.76 -9.25
N CYS A 189 4.32 4.21 -9.72
CA CYS A 189 4.20 4.84 -11.03
C CYS A 189 5.04 6.13 -11.12
N MET A 190 5.09 6.91 -10.04
CA MET A 190 5.95 8.11 -9.96
C MET A 190 7.44 7.76 -10.02
N VAL A 191 7.89 6.67 -9.34
CA VAL A 191 9.26 6.17 -9.48
C VAL A 191 9.58 5.84 -10.94
N ARG A 192 8.65 5.22 -11.67
CA ARG A 192 8.82 4.88 -13.09
C ARG A 192 8.89 6.13 -13.98
N VAL A 193 8.03 7.11 -13.75
CA VAL A 193 8.05 8.41 -14.48
C VAL A 193 9.38 9.14 -14.28
N LEU A 194 9.84 9.24 -13.03
CA LEU A 194 11.05 9.99 -12.68
C LEU A 194 12.34 9.26 -13.06
N GLY A 195 12.39 7.94 -12.88
CA GLY A 195 13.55 7.11 -13.19
C GLY A 195 13.86 7.03 -14.70
N ALA A 196 12.87 7.16 -15.54
CA ALA A 196 13.03 7.26 -16.98
C ALA A 196 13.81 8.51 -17.39
N ALA A 197 13.51 9.64 -16.77
CA ALA A 197 14.21 10.89 -17.00
C ALA A 197 15.69 10.82 -16.61
N GLU A 198 16.01 10.18 -15.49
CA GLU A 198 17.40 9.97 -15.02
C GLU A 198 18.23 9.08 -15.95
N LYS A 199 17.63 7.98 -16.43
CA LYS A 199 18.33 7.06 -17.36
C LYS A 199 18.69 7.74 -18.69
N GLU A 200 17.84 8.61 -19.20
CA GLU A 200 18.11 9.38 -20.43
C GLU A 200 19.25 10.41 -20.22
N GLU A 201 19.24 11.14 -19.11
CA GLU A 201 20.29 12.10 -18.77
C GLU A 201 21.67 11.44 -18.68
N LYS A 202 21.74 10.27 -18.04
CA LYS A 202 22.98 9.48 -17.96
C LYS A 202 23.43 8.91 -19.31
N ALA A 203 22.52 8.51 -20.17
CA ALA A 203 22.83 8.00 -21.50
C ALA A 203 23.32 9.12 -22.43
N ASP A 204 22.77 10.33 -22.35
CA ASP A 204 23.17 11.51 -23.11
C ASP A 204 24.58 11.97 -22.70
N SER A 205 24.87 11.99 -21.40
CA SER A 205 26.19 12.36 -20.87
C SER A 205 27.29 11.34 -21.20
N SER A 206 26.96 10.06 -21.40
CA SER A 206 27.92 8.99 -21.71
C SER A 206 28.16 8.80 -23.22
N GLY A 207 27.51 9.54 -24.10
CA GLY A 207 27.64 9.41 -25.56
C GLY A 207 27.12 8.06 -26.14
N LYS A 208 26.47 7.24 -25.34
CA LYS A 208 25.95 5.89 -25.73
C LYS A 208 24.56 5.91 -26.36
N LEU A 209 24.21 6.97 -27.05
CA LEU A 209 22.88 7.11 -27.67
C LEU A 209 22.85 6.51 -29.08
N GLY A 210 22.07 5.44 -29.23
CA GLY A 210 21.73 4.83 -30.52
C GLY A 210 20.88 5.74 -31.44
N PRO A 211 20.56 5.30 -32.65
CA PRO A 211 19.89 6.13 -33.68
C PRO A 211 18.55 6.71 -33.19
N ARG A 212 18.22 7.87 -33.72
CA ARG A 212 17.14 8.78 -33.31
C ARG A 212 15.74 8.11 -33.17
N ASN A 213 15.49 7.01 -33.90
CA ASN A 213 14.19 6.31 -33.90
C ASN A 213 13.93 5.47 -32.63
N ASP A 214 14.99 4.97 -31.97
CA ASP A 214 14.84 4.15 -30.74
C ASP A 214 14.52 5.02 -29.52
N LYS A 215 15.00 6.28 -29.54
CA LYS A 215 14.74 7.28 -28.48
C LYS A 215 13.27 7.66 -28.38
N SER A 216 12.56 7.78 -29.50
CA SER A 216 11.14 8.20 -29.49
C SER A 216 10.22 7.10 -28.95
N ARG A 217 10.58 5.82 -29.20
CA ARG A 217 9.81 4.66 -28.76
C ARG A 217 9.96 4.40 -27.24
N ASN A 218 11.18 4.56 -26.70
CA ASN A 218 11.42 4.48 -25.26
C ASN A 218 10.80 5.66 -24.49
N ARG A 219 10.84 6.89 -25.04
CA ARG A 219 10.19 8.07 -24.45
C ARG A 219 8.70 7.90 -24.25
N LEU A 220 8.01 7.42 -25.28
CA LEU A 220 6.55 7.21 -25.25
C LEU A 220 6.16 6.13 -24.22
N GLY A 221 7.02 5.09 -24.06
CA GLY A 221 6.77 4.02 -23.09
C GLY A 221 6.81 4.48 -21.63
N ASP A 222 7.74 5.36 -21.30
CA ASP A 222 7.97 5.79 -19.92
C ASP A 222 7.00 6.91 -19.46
N GLU A 223 6.60 7.83 -20.34
CA GLU A 223 5.61 8.84 -20.01
C GLU A 223 4.19 8.29 -19.81
N ARG A 224 3.88 7.12 -20.37
CA ARG A 224 2.59 6.43 -20.16
C ARG A 224 2.31 6.11 -18.69
N TRP A 225 3.32 6.05 -17.84
CA TRP A 225 3.14 5.83 -16.40
C TRP A 225 2.34 6.94 -15.73
N TRP A 226 2.18 8.12 -16.35
CA TRP A 226 1.24 9.14 -15.92
C TRP A 226 -0.21 8.67 -15.93
N LEU A 227 -0.58 7.78 -16.85
CA LEU A 227 -1.90 7.13 -16.82
C LEU A 227 -2.03 6.21 -15.59
N GLY A 228 -0.95 5.53 -15.20
CA GLY A 228 -0.92 4.75 -13.95
C GLY A 228 -1.06 5.61 -12.70
N VAL A 229 -0.43 6.79 -12.68
CA VAL A 229 -0.61 7.78 -11.61
C VAL A 229 -2.08 8.23 -11.55
N GLY A 230 -2.65 8.59 -12.71
CA GLY A 230 -4.05 9.00 -12.80
C GLY A 230 -5.04 7.91 -12.38
N ALA A 231 -4.83 6.68 -12.87
CA ALA A 231 -5.64 5.54 -12.48
C ALA A 231 -5.56 5.27 -10.97
N GLY A 232 -4.34 5.29 -10.40
CA GLY A 232 -4.13 5.11 -8.97
C GLY A 232 -4.82 6.18 -8.12
N ILE A 233 -4.74 7.46 -8.53
CA ILE A 233 -5.43 8.57 -7.86
C ILE A 233 -6.95 8.39 -7.98
N GLY A 234 -7.46 8.14 -9.19
CA GLY A 234 -8.90 7.97 -9.41
C GLY A 234 -9.49 6.81 -8.62
N LEU A 235 -8.83 5.64 -8.66
CA LEU A 235 -9.23 4.47 -7.87
C LEU A 235 -9.10 4.74 -6.37
N GLY A 236 -8.03 5.40 -5.93
CA GLY A 236 -7.87 5.76 -4.52
C GLY A 236 -8.95 6.72 -4.03
N MET A 237 -9.38 7.71 -4.85
CA MET A 237 -10.54 8.56 -4.55
C MET A 237 -11.85 7.75 -4.43
N MET A 238 -11.95 6.62 -5.14
CA MET A 238 -13.09 5.68 -5.00
C MET A 238 -12.95 4.78 -3.77
N ALA A 239 -11.78 4.75 -3.08
CA ALA A 239 -11.58 4.05 -1.82
C ALA A 239 -11.71 5.00 -0.62
N LYS A 240 -11.04 6.17 -0.66
CA LYS A 240 -11.00 7.12 0.46
C LYS A 240 -10.67 8.53 -0.04
N TYR A 241 -11.38 9.54 0.49
CA TYR A 241 -11.17 10.95 0.10
C TYR A 241 -9.81 11.51 0.49
N THR A 242 -9.09 10.89 1.43
CA THR A 242 -7.71 11.25 1.80
C THR A 242 -6.70 11.10 0.66
N MET A 243 -7.01 10.35 -0.39
CA MET A 243 -6.22 10.30 -1.63
C MET A 243 -6.02 11.71 -2.26
N GLY A 244 -6.91 12.65 -2.01
CA GLY A 244 -6.77 14.06 -2.43
C GLY A 244 -5.50 14.72 -1.87
N PHE A 245 -5.07 14.35 -0.66
CA PHE A 245 -3.82 14.84 -0.06
C PHE A 245 -2.59 14.31 -0.80
N LEU A 246 -2.61 13.03 -1.23
CA LEU A 246 -1.54 12.49 -2.08
C LEU A 246 -1.52 13.17 -3.44
N ALA A 247 -2.67 13.41 -4.06
CA ALA A 247 -2.77 14.12 -5.33
C ALA A 247 -2.18 15.55 -5.22
N ALA A 248 -2.44 16.25 -4.11
CA ALA A 248 -1.81 17.52 -3.80
C ALA A 248 -0.28 17.38 -3.63
N GLY A 249 0.18 16.32 -2.97
CA GLY A 249 1.60 15.97 -2.84
C GLY A 249 2.28 15.71 -4.18
N VAL A 250 1.63 14.98 -5.09
CA VAL A 250 2.11 14.74 -6.47
C VAL A 250 2.23 16.06 -7.22
N ALA A 251 1.19 16.89 -7.20
CA ALA A 251 1.19 18.19 -7.87
C ALA A 251 2.30 19.12 -7.33
N ALA A 252 2.41 19.23 -6.00
CA ALA A 252 3.44 20.01 -5.35
C ALA A 252 4.85 19.48 -5.68
N GLY A 253 5.05 18.14 -5.64
CA GLY A 253 6.32 17.53 -5.96
C GLY A 253 6.81 17.83 -7.37
N VAL A 254 5.92 17.71 -8.37
CA VAL A 254 6.23 18.04 -9.77
C VAL A 254 6.55 19.53 -9.94
N LEU A 255 5.80 20.44 -9.29
CA LEU A 255 6.01 21.89 -9.37
C LEU A 255 7.31 22.31 -8.69
N LEU A 256 7.57 21.83 -7.47
CA LEU A 256 8.75 22.20 -6.69
C LEU A 256 10.03 21.66 -7.33
N GLN A 257 10.03 20.44 -7.83
CA GLN A 257 11.17 19.89 -8.57
C GLN A 257 11.49 20.72 -9.82
N LYS A 258 10.47 21.24 -10.53
CA LYS A 258 10.67 22.15 -11.67
C LYS A 258 11.34 23.47 -11.26
N ILE A 259 10.93 24.05 -10.12
CA ILE A 259 11.50 25.30 -9.59
C ILE A 259 12.98 25.08 -9.20
N GLU A 260 13.29 23.99 -8.49
CA GLU A 260 14.66 23.64 -8.12
C GLU A 260 15.57 23.44 -9.32
N ASN A 261 15.10 22.71 -10.33
CA ASN A 261 15.83 22.50 -11.58
C ASN A 261 16.10 23.82 -12.34
N ARG A 262 15.19 24.81 -12.26
CA ARG A 262 15.42 26.14 -12.83
C ARG A 262 16.49 26.92 -12.07
N LYS A 263 16.46 26.91 -10.73
CA LYS A 263 17.46 27.59 -9.90
C LYS A 263 18.87 27.05 -10.18
N SER A 264 19.05 25.75 -10.18
CA SER A 264 20.32 25.09 -10.48
C SER A 264 20.88 25.48 -11.86
N LYS A 265 20.02 25.56 -12.91
CA LYS A 265 20.45 26.01 -14.24
C LYS A 265 20.91 27.50 -14.26
N ILE A 266 20.24 28.37 -13.48
CA ILE A 266 20.59 29.78 -13.37
C ILE A 266 21.95 29.93 -12.66
N GLU A 267 22.20 29.16 -11.59
CA GLU A 267 23.46 29.17 -10.85
C GLU A 267 24.64 28.69 -11.71
N ILE A 268 24.47 27.60 -12.46
CA ILE A 268 25.47 27.09 -13.40
C ILE A 268 25.77 28.13 -14.48
N ARG A 269 24.74 28.84 -14.97
CA ARG A 269 24.92 29.89 -15.97
C ARG A 269 25.65 31.10 -15.39
N LYS A 270 25.34 31.49 -14.14
CA LYS A 270 26.02 32.59 -13.45
C LYS A 270 27.48 32.28 -13.17
N SER A 271 27.82 31.03 -12.75
CA SER A 271 29.21 30.62 -12.50
C SER A 271 30.05 30.61 -13.79
N LYS A 272 29.46 30.25 -14.94
CA LYS A 272 30.13 30.32 -16.25
C LYS A 272 30.35 31.75 -16.74
N ILE A 273 29.47 32.70 -16.40
CA ILE A 273 29.62 34.12 -16.78
C ILE A 273 30.62 34.83 -15.85
N GLY A 274 30.72 34.41 -14.57
CA GLY A 274 31.60 35.01 -13.57
C GLY A 274 33.09 34.61 -13.67
N ASN A 275 33.46 33.65 -14.50
CA ASN A 275 34.84 33.20 -14.65
C ASN A 275 35.19 32.91 -16.13
N PRO A 276 35.37 33.93 -16.97
CA PRO A 276 35.65 33.77 -18.39
C PRO A 276 37.02 33.14 -18.70
N GLU A 277 37.99 33.15 -17.75
CA GLU A 277 39.32 32.57 -17.95
C GLU A 277 39.34 31.04 -18.01
N LEU A 278 38.38 30.33 -17.41
CA LEU A 278 38.25 28.89 -17.50
C LEU A 278 37.83 28.38 -18.90
N ASP A 279 37.21 29.24 -19.71
CA ASP A 279 36.76 28.87 -21.06
C ASP A 279 37.88 29.07 -22.11
N ILE A 280 38.93 29.82 -21.78
CA ILE A 280 40.10 30.08 -22.69
C ILE A 280 41.16 28.97 -22.57
N GLY A 281 41.32 28.35 -21.37
CA GLY A 281 42.29 27.29 -21.14
C GLY A 281 41.92 25.97 -21.84
N GLU A 282 40.65 25.64 -21.96
CA GLU A 282 40.18 24.40 -22.59
C GLU A 282 40.14 24.45 -24.14
N ARG A 283 40.20 25.65 -24.75
CA ARG A 283 40.14 25.81 -26.21
C ARG A 283 41.41 25.54 -26.95
N LYS A 284 42.55 25.45 -26.29
CA LYS A 284 43.86 25.39 -26.98
C LYS A 284 44.36 24.00 -27.37
N ASN A 285 43.88 22.88 -26.83
CA ASN A 285 44.50 21.56 -27.09
C ASN A 285 43.50 20.38 -27.17
N GLY A 286 42.27 20.54 -27.67
CA GLY A 286 41.36 19.41 -27.91
C GLY A 286 40.43 19.63 -29.09
N PRO A 287 39.93 18.57 -29.75
CA PRO A 287 38.83 18.74 -30.72
C PRO A 287 37.66 19.43 -30.03
N PRO A 288 36.86 20.28 -30.74
CA PRO A 288 35.83 21.10 -30.15
C PRO A 288 34.85 20.17 -29.40
N GLN A 289 34.93 20.21 -28.07
CA GLN A 289 33.92 19.56 -27.25
C GLN A 289 32.60 20.20 -27.66
N LYS A 290 31.75 19.43 -28.38
CA LYS A 290 30.38 19.82 -28.67
C LYS A 290 29.78 20.26 -27.34
N ALA A 291 29.35 21.52 -27.27
CA ALA A 291 28.64 22.05 -26.12
C ALA A 291 27.64 20.99 -25.67
N VAL A 292 27.85 20.45 -24.45
CA VAL A 292 26.95 19.46 -23.86
C VAL A 292 25.57 20.12 -23.93
N PRO A 293 24.63 19.56 -24.70
CA PRO A 293 23.29 20.11 -24.75
C PRO A 293 22.81 20.07 -23.30
N THR A 294 22.60 21.24 -22.68
CA THR A 294 21.93 21.31 -21.39
C THR A 294 20.58 20.68 -21.61
N THR A 295 20.45 19.44 -21.20
CA THR A 295 19.25 18.63 -21.34
C THR A 295 18.13 19.45 -20.73
N ASP A 296 17.15 19.76 -21.56
CA ASP A 296 15.95 20.47 -21.13
C ASP A 296 15.27 19.56 -20.11
N SER A 297 15.43 19.86 -18.81
CA SER A 297 14.82 19.08 -17.74
C SER A 297 13.34 18.98 -18.10
N ARG A 298 12.87 17.76 -18.34
CA ARG A 298 11.53 17.51 -18.87
C ARG A 298 10.51 18.33 -18.12
N ASN A 299 9.79 19.16 -18.85
CA ASN A 299 8.68 19.88 -18.29
C ASN A 299 7.46 18.96 -18.32
N HIS A 300 7.30 18.12 -17.27
CA HIS A 300 6.19 17.18 -17.15
C HIS A 300 4.82 17.84 -17.38
N LEU A 301 4.68 19.14 -17.08
CA LEU A 301 3.45 19.90 -17.32
C LEU A 301 3.11 20.07 -18.81
N LYS A 302 4.07 19.83 -19.73
CA LYS A 302 3.83 19.84 -21.18
C LYS A 302 3.51 18.44 -21.73
N SER A 303 3.59 17.40 -20.90
CA SER A 303 3.29 16.03 -21.32
C SER A 303 1.79 15.83 -21.48
N GLY A 304 1.36 15.41 -22.67
CA GLY A 304 -0.03 15.00 -22.90
C GLY A 304 -0.45 13.82 -22.04
N TRP A 305 0.49 12.96 -21.66
CA TRP A 305 0.22 11.79 -20.80
C TRP A 305 -0.11 12.19 -19.36
N LEU A 306 0.49 13.27 -18.82
CA LEU A 306 0.11 13.81 -17.52
C LEU A 306 -1.35 14.25 -17.53
N TRP A 307 -1.73 15.06 -18.54
CA TRP A 307 -3.12 15.52 -18.65
C TRP A 307 -4.09 14.38 -18.94
N GLY A 308 -3.67 13.37 -19.73
CA GLY A 308 -4.40 12.13 -19.89
C GLY A 308 -4.62 11.39 -18.57
N GLY A 309 -3.62 11.36 -17.70
CA GLY A 309 -3.72 10.83 -16.33
C GLY A 309 -4.70 11.61 -15.48
N VAL A 310 -4.65 12.95 -15.51
CA VAL A 310 -5.60 13.83 -14.79
C VAL A 310 -7.04 13.56 -15.24
N LEU A 311 -7.27 13.50 -16.55
CA LEU A 311 -8.59 13.21 -17.10
C LEU A 311 -9.08 11.82 -16.73
N LEU A 312 -8.18 10.82 -16.72
CA LEU A 312 -8.50 9.46 -16.29
C LEU A 312 -8.90 9.43 -14.81
N ALA A 313 -8.14 10.10 -13.94
CA ALA A 313 -8.47 10.21 -12.51
C ALA A 313 -9.84 10.85 -12.30
N ALA A 314 -10.10 11.99 -12.98
CA ALA A 314 -11.38 12.67 -12.92
C ALA A 314 -12.52 11.77 -13.44
N GLY A 315 -12.33 11.10 -14.59
CA GLY A 315 -13.33 10.21 -15.18
C GLY A 315 -13.70 9.04 -14.27
N ILE A 316 -12.72 8.43 -13.59
CA ILE A 316 -12.97 7.35 -12.61
C ILE A 316 -13.79 7.89 -11.42
N PHE A 317 -13.51 9.11 -10.95
CA PHE A 317 -14.15 9.66 -9.74
C PHE A 317 -15.49 10.36 -10.02
N VAL A 318 -15.79 10.77 -11.25
CA VAL A 318 -17.04 11.45 -11.64
C VAL A 318 -18.31 10.73 -11.13
N PRO A 319 -18.48 9.40 -11.23
CA PRO A 319 -19.69 8.75 -10.73
C PRO A 319 -19.95 9.01 -9.24
N ASN A 320 -18.89 9.03 -8.42
CA ASN A 320 -19.03 9.36 -7.00
C ASN A 320 -19.39 10.85 -6.80
N VAL A 321 -18.78 11.76 -7.55
CA VAL A 321 -19.09 13.20 -7.49
C VAL A 321 -20.55 13.45 -7.84
N LEU A 322 -21.06 12.80 -8.89
CA LEU A 322 -22.46 12.91 -9.29
C LEU A 322 -23.39 12.34 -8.20
N TRP A 323 -23.02 11.22 -7.59
CA TRP A 323 -23.78 10.65 -6.48
C TRP A 323 -23.83 11.61 -5.29
N GLN A 324 -22.69 12.25 -4.94
CA GLN A 324 -22.61 13.27 -3.87
C GLN A 324 -23.46 14.50 -4.19
N TRP A 325 -23.39 14.97 -5.43
CA TRP A 325 -24.18 16.10 -5.89
C TRP A 325 -25.70 15.90 -5.68
N HIS A 326 -26.21 14.71 -6.01
CA HIS A 326 -27.63 14.38 -5.84
C HIS A 326 -28.03 14.19 -4.37
N ARG A 327 -27.08 14.20 -3.44
CA ARG A 327 -27.29 14.03 -1.99
C ARG A 327 -26.72 15.18 -1.17
N ASP A 328 -26.66 16.37 -1.76
CA ASP A 328 -26.18 17.59 -1.10
C ASP A 328 -24.82 17.43 -0.41
N PHE A 329 -23.94 16.58 -0.99
CA PHE A 329 -22.61 16.29 -0.46
C PHE A 329 -22.62 15.74 0.98
N VAL A 330 -23.54 14.85 1.29
CA VAL A 330 -23.73 14.26 2.62
C VAL A 330 -22.45 13.71 3.25
N SER A 331 -21.51 13.19 2.46
CA SER A 331 -20.21 12.74 3.00
C SER A 331 -19.36 13.88 3.55
N LEU A 332 -19.50 15.13 3.09
CA LEU A 332 -18.80 16.26 3.69
C LEU A 332 -19.40 16.61 5.07
N GLU A 333 -20.72 16.49 5.22
CA GLU A 333 -21.38 16.64 6.51
C GLU A 333 -20.90 15.57 7.51
N PHE A 334 -20.86 14.32 7.07
CA PHE A 334 -20.29 13.20 7.84
C PHE A 334 -18.82 13.45 8.23
N LEU A 335 -17.97 13.86 7.28
CA LEU A 335 -16.55 14.10 7.56
C LEU A 335 -16.34 15.24 8.56
N ARG A 336 -17.18 16.28 8.55
CA ARG A 336 -17.15 17.35 9.56
C ARG A 336 -17.52 16.79 10.93
N PHE A 337 -18.62 16.04 11.00
CA PHE A 337 -19.05 15.40 12.25
C PHE A 337 -17.97 14.51 12.84
N ILE A 338 -17.35 13.63 12.04
CA ILE A 338 -16.26 12.74 12.49
C ILE A 338 -15.04 13.55 12.94
N HIS A 339 -14.69 14.60 12.20
CA HIS A 339 -13.55 15.46 12.57
C HIS A 339 -13.79 16.16 13.91
N GLU A 340 -14.98 16.74 14.11
CA GLU A 340 -15.34 17.39 15.38
C GLU A 340 -15.31 16.41 16.54
N ARG A 341 -15.87 15.21 16.36
CA ARG A 341 -15.84 14.12 17.34
C ARG A 341 -14.39 13.74 17.69
N ASP A 342 -13.55 13.50 16.68
CA ASP A 342 -12.16 13.06 16.86
C ASP A 342 -11.33 14.13 17.57
N VAL A 343 -11.58 15.40 17.32
CA VAL A 343 -10.95 16.51 18.06
C VAL A 343 -11.42 16.56 19.51
N GLN A 344 -12.74 16.41 19.76
CA GLN A 344 -13.30 16.44 21.11
C GLN A 344 -12.84 15.24 21.96
N THR A 345 -12.65 14.08 21.36
CA THR A 345 -12.18 12.86 22.04
C THR A 345 -10.66 12.76 22.15
N GLY A 346 -9.91 13.73 21.61
CA GLY A 346 -8.43 13.75 21.67
C GLY A 346 -7.73 12.76 20.73
N LEU A 347 -8.46 12.06 19.86
CA LEU A 347 -7.87 11.09 18.92
C LEU A 347 -6.87 11.72 17.94
N THR A 348 -6.99 13.02 17.68
CA THR A 348 -6.11 13.76 16.76
C THR A 348 -4.80 14.23 17.42
N GLU A 349 -4.72 14.24 18.75
CA GLU A 349 -3.51 14.66 19.48
C GLU A 349 -2.38 13.65 19.35
N TRP A 350 -2.71 12.40 19.11
CA TRP A 350 -1.77 11.29 18.97
C TRP A 350 -1.11 11.18 17.59
N PHE A 351 -1.37 12.12 16.66
CA PHE A 351 -0.90 12.05 15.28
C PHE A 351 0.61 11.80 15.14
N LEU A 352 1.46 12.64 15.76
CA LEU A 352 2.93 12.50 15.65
C LEU A 352 3.47 11.29 16.41
N PRO A 353 3.09 11.01 17.67
CA PRO A 353 3.46 9.77 18.35
C PRO A 353 3.03 8.51 17.58
N GLY A 354 1.83 8.50 17.01
CA GLY A 354 1.30 7.40 16.21
C GLY A 354 2.14 7.09 14.96
N GLN A 355 2.85 8.09 14.37
CA GLN A 355 3.80 7.81 13.29
C GLN A 355 4.97 6.93 13.75
N MET A 356 5.44 7.12 14.99
CA MET A 356 6.51 6.30 15.56
C MET A 356 5.99 4.89 15.88
N GLU A 357 4.78 4.79 16.40
CA GLU A 357 4.12 3.52 16.70
C GLU A 357 3.90 2.69 15.43
N MET A 358 3.38 3.28 14.36
CA MET A 358 3.13 2.58 13.09
C MET A 358 4.39 2.15 12.35
N THR A 359 5.52 2.85 12.56
CA THR A 359 6.79 2.51 11.90
C THR A 359 7.70 1.65 12.76
N LEU A 360 7.54 1.68 14.10
CA LEU A 360 8.29 0.91 15.08
C LEU A 360 9.79 0.76 14.74
N LEU A 361 10.25 -0.46 14.53
CA LEU A 361 11.65 -0.76 14.22
C LEU A 361 12.04 -0.40 12.77
N ALA A 362 11.09 -0.09 11.90
CA ALA A 362 11.33 0.41 10.55
C ALA A 362 11.53 1.94 10.48
N LEU A 363 11.34 2.68 11.59
CA LEU A 363 11.52 4.14 11.66
C LEU A 363 12.88 4.62 11.13
N PRO A 364 14.04 4.00 11.48
CA PRO A 364 15.33 4.41 10.95
C PRO A 364 15.40 4.27 9.41
N LEU A 365 14.69 3.27 8.85
CA LEU A 365 14.63 3.06 7.42
C LEU A 365 13.79 4.16 6.74
N ALA A 366 12.66 4.55 7.34
CA ALA A 366 11.84 5.68 6.87
C ALA A 366 12.63 7.00 6.89
N ALA A 367 13.37 7.28 7.99
CA ALA A 367 14.24 8.44 8.09
C ALA A 367 15.35 8.42 7.02
N GLY A 368 15.95 7.25 6.74
CA GLY A 368 16.89 7.05 5.63
C GLY A 368 16.26 7.35 4.27
N GLY A 369 14.98 7.05 4.08
CA GLY A 369 14.21 7.39 2.88
C GLY A 369 14.00 8.89 2.70
N ILE A 370 13.66 9.60 3.78
CA ILE A 370 13.57 11.07 3.77
C ILE A 370 14.93 11.66 3.41
N TYR A 371 16.01 11.19 4.05
CA TYR A 371 17.36 11.62 3.73
C TYR A 371 17.71 11.37 2.25
N PHE A 372 17.37 10.20 1.72
CA PHE A 372 17.61 9.85 0.32
C PHE A 372 16.95 10.85 -0.63
N TYR A 373 15.66 11.19 -0.43
CA TYR A 373 14.95 12.07 -1.34
C TYR A 373 15.41 13.54 -1.27
N PHE A 374 15.75 14.05 -0.09
CA PHE A 374 16.03 15.48 0.06
C PHE A 374 17.52 15.81 0.03
N PHE A 375 18.40 14.93 0.51
CA PHE A 375 19.82 15.24 0.75
C PHE A 375 20.81 14.38 -0.04
N ALA A 376 20.46 13.16 -0.44
CA ALA A 376 21.37 12.31 -1.20
C ALA A 376 21.43 12.72 -2.68
N GLU A 377 22.61 12.71 -3.28
CA GLU A 377 22.81 13.01 -4.71
C GLU A 377 22.01 12.07 -5.61
N GLU A 378 22.01 10.77 -5.24
CA GLU A 378 21.30 9.70 -5.96
C GLU A 378 19.78 9.85 -5.89
N GLY A 379 19.26 10.59 -4.90
CA GLY A 379 17.85 10.86 -4.68
C GLY A 379 17.32 12.10 -5.40
N LYS A 380 18.20 12.95 -5.94
CA LYS A 380 17.81 14.23 -6.56
C LYS A 380 16.75 14.10 -7.64
N ALA A 381 16.85 13.06 -8.48
CA ALA A 381 15.87 12.80 -9.53
C ALA A 381 14.48 12.44 -8.98
N TYR A 382 14.41 11.97 -7.75
CA TYR A 382 13.21 11.45 -7.09
C TYR A 382 12.66 12.36 -5.99
N ARG A 383 13.11 13.61 -5.89
CA ARG A 383 12.66 14.59 -4.86
C ARG A 383 11.14 14.78 -4.80
N ALA A 384 10.46 14.64 -5.93
CA ALA A 384 9.00 14.70 -5.97
C ALA A 384 8.34 13.69 -5.01
N LEU A 385 8.93 12.51 -4.81
CA LEU A 385 8.44 11.52 -3.83
C LEU A 385 8.63 12.00 -2.38
N GLY A 386 9.71 12.72 -2.09
CA GLY A 386 9.87 13.40 -0.79
C GLY A 386 8.74 14.40 -0.52
N TRP A 387 8.36 15.19 -1.51
CA TRP A 387 7.24 16.13 -1.41
C TRP A 387 5.88 15.40 -1.34
N MET A 388 5.72 14.25 -2.00
CA MET A 388 4.53 13.40 -1.87
C MET A 388 4.34 12.86 -0.44
N TYR A 389 5.40 12.82 0.37
CA TYR A 389 5.32 12.54 1.81
C TYR A 389 5.11 13.83 2.62
N ALA A 390 5.95 14.85 2.38
CA ALA A 390 5.98 16.05 3.21
C ALA A 390 4.68 16.87 3.13
N VAL A 391 4.07 16.97 1.95
CA VAL A 391 2.83 17.75 1.77
C VAL A 391 1.66 17.11 2.50
N PRO A 392 1.33 15.81 2.33
CA PRO A 392 0.30 15.16 3.15
C PRO A 392 0.59 15.22 4.65
N LEU A 393 1.85 15.03 5.09
CA LEU A 393 2.22 15.18 6.50
C LEU A 393 1.81 16.55 7.05
N VAL A 394 2.20 17.63 6.36
CA VAL A 394 1.88 19.00 6.78
C VAL A 394 0.37 19.24 6.78
N LEU A 395 -0.33 18.76 5.76
CA LEU A 395 -1.78 18.91 5.66
C LEU A 395 -2.51 18.15 6.76
N PHE A 396 -2.12 16.89 7.07
CA PHE A 396 -2.73 16.12 8.16
C PHE A 396 -2.44 16.73 9.53
N VAL A 397 -1.24 17.25 9.78
CA VAL A 397 -0.94 17.97 11.01
C VAL A 397 -1.79 19.24 11.13
N ALA A 398 -1.87 20.05 10.06
CA ALA A 398 -2.63 21.30 10.05
C ALA A 398 -4.14 21.06 10.22
N MET A 399 -4.66 19.98 9.63
CA MET A 399 -6.07 19.63 9.67
C MET A 399 -6.41 18.66 10.82
N ARG A 400 -5.49 18.42 11.75
CA ARG A 400 -5.70 17.49 12.88
C ARG A 400 -6.26 16.14 12.41
N GLY A 401 -5.56 15.49 11.45
CA GLY A 401 -5.94 14.16 10.95
C GLY A 401 -5.65 13.06 11.97
N ARG A 402 -6.24 11.88 11.77
CA ARG A 402 -5.87 10.68 12.52
C ARG A 402 -4.47 10.21 12.11
N ASP A 403 -3.76 9.59 13.02
CA ASP A 403 -2.39 9.10 12.87
C ASP A 403 -2.19 8.19 11.65
N TYR A 404 -3.04 7.19 11.46
CA TYR A 404 -2.93 6.20 10.40
C TYR A 404 -3.19 6.73 8.97
N TYR A 405 -3.68 7.98 8.82
CA TYR A 405 -3.93 8.55 7.49
C TYR A 405 -2.66 8.70 6.65
N LEU A 406 -1.50 8.85 7.29
CA LEU A 406 -0.21 8.96 6.61
C LEU A 406 0.47 7.61 6.37
N ALA A 407 -0.02 6.52 6.97
CA ALA A 407 0.58 5.19 6.85
C ALA A 407 0.85 4.74 5.39
N PRO A 408 -0.04 5.02 4.40
CA PRO A 408 0.18 4.62 3.01
C PRO A 408 1.39 5.28 2.33
N ALA A 409 1.97 6.33 2.93
CA ALA A 409 3.16 7.01 2.41
C ALA A 409 4.49 6.34 2.81
N TYR A 410 4.51 5.49 3.85
CA TYR A 410 5.76 4.86 4.31
C TYR A 410 6.42 3.90 3.33
N PRO A 411 5.71 3.10 2.52
CA PRO A 411 6.34 2.18 1.58
C PRO A 411 7.38 2.83 0.65
N MET A 412 7.12 4.05 0.18
CA MET A 412 8.10 4.76 -0.65
C MET A 412 9.33 5.21 0.14
N LEU A 413 9.19 5.51 1.44
CA LEU A 413 10.31 5.82 2.31
C LEU A 413 11.13 4.57 2.63
N TYR A 414 10.47 3.43 2.90
CA TYR A 414 11.14 2.15 3.13
C TYR A 414 11.96 1.71 1.92
N ALA A 415 11.38 1.85 0.71
CA ALA A 415 12.08 1.52 -0.53
C ALA A 415 13.35 2.37 -0.71
N ALA A 416 13.25 3.68 -0.54
CA ALA A 416 14.38 4.61 -0.67
C ALA A 416 15.43 4.41 0.42
N GLY A 417 14.99 4.25 1.68
CA GLY A 417 15.88 4.02 2.82
C GLY A 417 16.67 2.73 2.70
N ALA A 418 16.02 1.63 2.27
CA ALA A 418 16.69 0.36 2.04
C ALA A 418 17.76 0.47 0.95
N VAL A 419 17.45 1.16 -0.15
CA VAL A 419 18.41 1.44 -1.22
C VAL A 419 19.59 2.27 -0.72
N TRP A 420 19.33 3.33 0.04
CA TRP A 420 20.36 4.19 0.60
C TRP A 420 21.30 3.42 1.53
N VAL A 421 20.76 2.62 2.46
CA VAL A 421 21.54 1.79 3.39
C VAL A 421 22.38 0.77 2.62
N GLU A 422 21.80 0.05 1.64
CA GLU A 422 22.52 -0.94 0.83
C GLU A 422 23.71 -0.32 0.09
N LYS A 423 23.51 0.85 -0.55
CA LYS A 423 24.59 1.57 -1.26
C LYS A 423 25.69 2.06 -0.31
N LYS A 424 25.33 2.56 0.89
CA LYS A 424 26.32 2.99 1.89
C LYS A 424 27.16 1.83 2.43
N ILE A 425 26.55 0.68 2.65
CA ILE A 425 27.28 -0.54 3.04
C ILE A 425 28.21 -0.97 1.90
N GLY A 426 27.71 -1.07 0.66
CA GLY A 426 28.48 -1.49 -0.51
C GLY A 426 29.61 -0.53 -0.88
N SER A 427 29.42 0.79 -0.76
CA SER A 427 30.46 1.78 -1.06
C SER A 427 31.63 1.74 -0.06
N LYS A 428 31.36 1.44 1.21
CA LYS A 428 32.40 1.22 2.21
C LYS A 428 33.22 -0.04 1.91
N GLU A 429 32.58 -1.10 1.44
CA GLU A 429 33.24 -2.33 1.02
C GLU A 429 34.14 -2.09 -0.20
N ALA A 430 33.62 -1.44 -1.26
CA ALA A 430 34.36 -1.13 -2.48
C ALA A 430 35.56 -0.20 -2.27
N ARG A 431 35.38 0.87 -1.44
CA ARG A 431 36.47 1.81 -1.12
C ARG A 431 37.62 1.10 -0.40
N LYS A 432 37.29 0.16 0.48
CA LYS A 432 38.30 -0.61 1.21
C LYS A 432 39.00 -1.64 0.35
N GLN A 433 38.31 -2.20 -0.64
CA GLN A 433 38.91 -3.12 -1.61
C GLN A 433 39.87 -2.39 -2.54
N ARG A 434 39.53 -1.20 -3.01
CA ARG A 434 40.38 -0.34 -3.84
C ARG A 434 41.65 0.12 -3.12
N SER A 435 41.54 0.54 -1.83
CA SER A 435 42.74 0.88 -1.05
C SER A 435 43.67 -0.30 -0.86
N LYS A 436 43.16 -1.53 -0.79
CA LYS A 436 43.96 -2.75 -0.73
C LYS A 436 44.63 -3.10 -2.05
N GLU A 437 43.98 -2.83 -3.18
CA GLU A 437 44.56 -3.05 -4.51
C GLU A 437 45.69 -2.04 -4.76
N THR A 438 45.49 -0.76 -4.42
CA THR A 438 46.51 0.29 -4.54
C THR A 438 47.73 0.00 -3.63
N GLU A 439 47.49 -0.43 -2.38
CA GLU A 439 48.56 -0.82 -1.46
C GLU A 439 49.33 -2.07 -1.93
N LYS A 440 48.68 -3.05 -2.59
CA LYS A 440 49.35 -4.20 -3.18
C LYS A 440 50.17 -3.82 -4.41
N GLU A 441 49.71 -2.86 -5.19
CA GLU A 441 50.48 -2.34 -6.34
C GLU A 441 51.70 -1.56 -5.86
N GLU A 442 51.59 -0.76 -4.77
CA GLU A 442 52.73 -0.07 -4.14
C GLU A 442 53.74 -1.05 -3.51
N ASP A 443 53.28 -2.06 -2.73
CA ASP A 443 54.12 -3.11 -2.15
C ASP A 443 54.86 -3.93 -3.22
N ASN A 444 54.21 -4.26 -4.34
CA ASN A 444 54.82 -4.96 -5.46
C ASN A 444 55.86 -4.09 -6.19
N ALA A 445 55.62 -2.79 -6.32
CA ALA A 445 56.55 -1.84 -6.93
C ALA A 445 57.77 -1.60 -6.03
N GLU A 446 57.59 -1.59 -4.69
CA GLU A 446 58.69 -1.43 -3.72
C GLU A 446 59.52 -2.72 -3.55
N THR A 447 58.86 -3.90 -3.62
CA THR A 447 59.54 -5.22 -3.57
C THR A 447 60.43 -5.46 -4.81
N GLN A 448 60.11 -4.85 -5.95
CA GLN A 448 60.97 -4.90 -7.16
C GLN A 448 62.17 -3.96 -7.06
N ARG A 449 62.20 -3.01 -6.12
CA ARG A 449 63.29 -2.01 -5.99
C ARG A 449 64.36 -2.34 -4.95
N THR A 450 64.13 -3.23 -3.96
CA THR A 450 65.14 -3.55 -2.91
C THR A 450 64.92 -4.94 -2.28
N PRO A 451 65.96 -5.85 -2.31
CA PRO A 451 65.85 -7.23 -1.76
C PRO A 451 65.97 -7.34 -0.23
N ARG A 452 66.12 -6.27 0.54
CA ARG A 452 66.49 -6.30 1.97
C ARG A 452 65.43 -6.10 3.03
N PHE A 453 64.15 -6.05 2.68
CA PHE A 453 63.06 -5.77 3.66
C PHE A 453 61.92 -6.82 3.70
N ALA A 454 62.24 -8.11 3.42
CA ALA A 454 61.22 -9.17 3.37
C ALA A 454 60.60 -9.52 4.74
N GLU A 455 61.26 -9.24 5.85
CA GLU A 455 60.78 -9.66 7.19
C GLU A 455 59.72 -8.70 7.80
N LYS A 456 59.80 -7.38 7.52
CA LYS A 456 58.81 -6.39 8.01
C LYS A 456 57.50 -6.39 7.24
N SER A 457 57.47 -6.92 6.02
CA SER A 457 56.31 -7.04 5.13
C SER A 457 55.34 -8.12 5.63
N SER A 458 55.82 -9.18 6.30
CA SER A 458 54.97 -10.28 6.80
C SER A 458 54.07 -9.91 7.98
N GLU A 459 54.52 -9.04 8.90
CA GLU A 459 53.70 -8.56 10.02
C GLU A 459 52.63 -7.57 9.57
N ASN A 460 52.96 -6.65 8.67
CA ASN A 460 52.00 -5.74 8.06
C ASN A 460 50.94 -6.48 7.21
N GLY A 461 51.31 -7.55 6.53
CA GLY A 461 50.40 -8.41 5.77
C GLY A 461 49.37 -9.14 6.67
N LYS A 462 49.78 -9.62 7.83
CA LYS A 462 48.89 -10.24 8.82
C LYS A 462 47.89 -9.24 9.41
N TRP A 463 48.36 -8.06 9.79
CA TRP A 463 47.50 -6.98 10.34
C TRP A 463 46.47 -6.47 9.33
N ARG A 464 46.82 -6.43 8.03
CA ARG A 464 45.96 -6.04 6.91
C ARG A 464 44.91 -7.09 6.57
N MET A 465 45.22 -8.38 6.61
CA MET A 465 44.24 -9.46 6.41
C MET A 465 43.19 -9.52 7.51
N GLU A 466 43.55 -9.30 8.78
CA GLU A 466 42.63 -9.25 9.90
C GLU A 466 41.62 -8.08 9.80
N ASN A 467 42.08 -6.89 9.41
CA ASN A 467 41.21 -5.72 9.24
C ASN A 467 40.30 -5.81 8.00
N GLY A 468 40.69 -6.57 6.97
CA GLY A 468 39.88 -6.84 5.78
C GLY A 468 38.67 -7.73 6.06
N GLY A 469 38.90 -8.75 6.88
CA GLY A 469 37.83 -9.63 7.37
C GLY A 469 36.82 -8.91 8.29
N ARG A 470 37.31 -7.94 9.09
CA ARG A 470 36.44 -7.15 10.00
C ARG A 470 35.37 -6.32 9.27
N ALA A 471 35.70 -5.62 8.17
CA ALA A 471 34.72 -4.74 7.50
C ALA A 471 33.67 -5.53 6.72
N SER A 472 34.01 -6.66 6.12
CA SER A 472 33.03 -7.56 5.50
C SER A 472 32.13 -8.20 6.57
N ARG A 473 32.69 -8.57 7.73
CA ARG A 473 31.90 -9.02 8.89
C ARG A 473 30.95 -7.94 9.41
N TRP A 474 31.40 -6.69 9.53
CA TRP A 474 30.55 -5.58 9.97
C TRP A 474 29.37 -5.33 9.02
N ALA A 475 29.57 -5.36 7.71
CA ALA A 475 28.49 -5.22 6.75
C ALA A 475 27.46 -6.38 6.86
N GLY A 476 27.95 -7.60 7.06
CA GLY A 476 27.11 -8.77 7.34
C GLY A 476 26.32 -8.63 8.65
N VAL A 477 26.98 -8.15 9.72
CA VAL A 477 26.34 -7.90 11.02
C VAL A 477 25.26 -6.83 10.90
N VAL A 478 25.52 -5.68 10.24
CA VAL A 478 24.51 -4.62 10.04
C VAL A 478 23.30 -5.14 9.28
N ARG A 479 23.52 -5.88 8.19
CA ARG A 479 22.43 -6.51 7.42
C ARG A 479 21.62 -7.48 8.26
N GLY A 480 22.30 -8.30 9.08
CA GLY A 480 21.66 -9.25 9.99
C GLY A 480 20.83 -8.57 11.08
N VAL A 481 21.38 -7.51 11.70
CA VAL A 481 20.68 -6.74 12.74
C VAL A 481 19.42 -6.07 12.17
N VAL A 482 19.49 -5.45 10.98
CA VAL A 482 18.32 -4.85 10.32
C VAL A 482 17.25 -5.89 10.07
N TRP A 483 17.60 -7.06 9.55
CA TRP A 483 16.60 -8.11 9.31
C TRP A 483 16.06 -8.72 10.61
N ALA A 484 16.89 -8.89 11.63
CA ALA A 484 16.43 -9.37 12.94
C ALA A 484 15.42 -8.38 13.57
N ALA A 485 15.69 -7.07 13.48
CA ALA A 485 14.77 -6.03 13.96
C ALA A 485 13.44 -6.06 13.18
N LEU A 486 13.49 -6.09 11.82
CA LEU A 486 12.28 -6.13 11.01
C LEU A 486 11.49 -7.43 11.19
N MET A 487 12.16 -8.56 11.39
CA MET A 487 11.49 -9.83 11.70
C MET A 487 10.83 -9.80 13.08
N ALA A 488 11.47 -9.17 14.09
CA ALA A 488 10.85 -8.96 15.38
C ALA A 488 9.60 -8.07 15.25
N ASP A 489 9.66 -7.01 14.45
CA ASP A 489 8.53 -6.13 14.14
C ASP A 489 7.37 -6.90 13.50
N VAL A 490 7.65 -7.73 12.49
CA VAL A 490 6.67 -8.61 11.85
C VAL A 490 6.02 -9.58 12.85
N LEU A 491 6.83 -10.17 13.75
CA LEU A 491 6.31 -11.12 14.76
C LEU A 491 5.42 -10.41 15.79
N ILE A 492 5.81 -9.21 16.23
CA ILE A 492 4.99 -8.38 17.12
C ILE A 492 3.67 -8.03 16.44
N ALA A 493 3.73 -7.50 15.21
CA ALA A 493 2.55 -7.15 14.45
C ALA A 493 1.62 -8.35 14.20
N ALA A 494 2.17 -9.52 13.90
CA ALA A 494 1.39 -10.74 13.77
C ALA A 494 0.72 -11.15 15.09
N ALA A 495 1.43 -11.00 16.21
CA ALA A 495 0.93 -11.38 17.53
C ALA A 495 -0.23 -10.51 18.02
N VAL A 496 -0.26 -9.23 17.62
CA VAL A 496 -1.30 -8.26 18.04
C VAL A 496 -2.31 -7.93 16.93
N GLY A 497 -1.95 -8.13 15.67
CA GLY A 497 -2.78 -7.77 14.52
C GLY A 497 -3.57 -8.94 13.90
N LEU A 498 -3.13 -10.19 14.10
CA LEU A 498 -3.84 -11.34 13.57
C LEU A 498 -4.69 -12.04 14.66
N PRO A 499 -5.88 -12.56 14.34
CA PRO A 499 -6.75 -13.24 15.30
C PRO A 499 -6.24 -14.65 15.62
N ILE A 500 -5.06 -14.75 16.26
CA ILE A 500 -4.38 -16.03 16.55
C ILE A 500 -4.66 -16.49 17.99
N ALA A 501 -4.67 -15.55 18.93
CA ALA A 501 -4.79 -15.84 20.36
C ALA A 501 -6.18 -16.40 20.71
N PRO A 502 -6.28 -17.43 21.57
CA PRO A 502 -7.59 -17.86 22.09
C PRO A 502 -8.24 -16.74 22.90
N VAL A 503 -9.54 -16.50 22.66
CA VAL A 503 -10.32 -15.47 23.37
C VAL A 503 -10.18 -15.67 24.89
N ASN A 504 -10.01 -14.57 25.64
CA ASN A 504 -9.78 -14.53 27.08
C ASN A 504 -8.44 -15.09 27.59
N SER A 505 -7.56 -15.61 26.70
CA SER A 505 -6.18 -15.95 27.13
C SER A 505 -5.41 -14.70 27.56
N THR A 506 -4.34 -14.86 28.33
CA THR A 506 -3.46 -13.75 28.72
C THR A 506 -2.90 -13.03 27.49
N TRP A 507 -2.56 -13.77 26.44
CA TRP A 507 -2.12 -13.22 25.17
C TRP A 507 -3.21 -12.37 24.53
N TRP A 508 -4.44 -12.92 24.38
CA TRP A 508 -5.57 -12.20 23.79
C TRP A 508 -5.86 -10.90 24.56
N LYS A 509 -5.88 -10.94 25.90
CA LYS A 509 -6.10 -9.75 26.75
C LYS A 509 -5.03 -8.68 26.55
N LEU A 510 -3.78 -9.08 26.30
CA LEU A 510 -2.69 -8.14 25.99
C LEU A 510 -2.86 -7.55 24.60
N ALA A 511 -3.13 -8.40 23.60
CA ALA A 511 -3.35 -7.99 22.22
C ALA A 511 -4.56 -7.05 22.09
N ALA A 512 -5.67 -7.33 22.78
CA ALA A 512 -6.88 -6.50 22.80
C ALA A 512 -6.70 -5.10 23.42
N LYS A 513 -5.65 -4.89 24.23
CA LYS A 513 -5.30 -3.55 24.70
C LYS A 513 -4.67 -2.66 23.62
N VAL A 514 -4.00 -3.27 22.66
CA VAL A 514 -3.37 -2.61 21.52
C VAL A 514 -4.33 -2.58 20.32
N ASN A 515 -4.96 -3.71 20.04
CA ASN A 515 -5.91 -3.87 18.96
C ASN A 515 -7.35 -3.88 19.52
N ILE A 516 -7.95 -2.71 19.57
CA ILE A 516 -9.30 -2.48 20.11
C ILE A 516 -10.41 -3.14 19.27
N VAL A 517 -10.09 -3.60 18.04
CA VAL A 517 -11.03 -4.29 17.15
C VAL A 517 -11.37 -5.69 17.68
N PHE A 518 -10.44 -6.39 18.31
CA PHE A 518 -10.65 -7.77 18.74
C PHE A 518 -11.86 -8.00 19.66
N PRO A 519 -12.15 -7.16 20.67
CA PRO A 519 -13.39 -7.26 21.43
C PRO A 519 -14.65 -7.06 20.58
N GLU A 520 -14.61 -6.15 19.60
CA GLU A 520 -15.74 -5.79 18.76
C GLU A 520 -16.11 -6.87 17.72
N GLU A 521 -15.19 -7.82 17.45
CA GLU A 521 -15.48 -9.00 16.62
C GLU A 521 -16.26 -10.11 17.36
N ILE A 522 -16.46 -9.98 18.69
CA ILE A 522 -16.98 -11.06 19.54
C ILE A 522 -18.46 -10.84 19.89
N GLY A 523 -19.30 -11.87 19.67
CA GLY A 523 -20.65 -11.92 20.24
C GLY A 523 -21.80 -11.69 19.26
N TRP A 524 -21.55 -11.36 18.01
CA TRP A 524 -22.61 -11.11 17.02
C TRP A 524 -23.61 -12.27 16.84
N PRO A 525 -23.21 -13.55 16.79
CA PRO A 525 -24.17 -14.65 16.71
C PRO A 525 -25.05 -14.75 17.94
N GLU A 526 -24.52 -14.61 19.15
CA GLU A 526 -25.26 -14.66 20.41
C GLU A 526 -26.21 -13.46 20.54
N PHE A 527 -25.78 -12.29 20.11
CA PHE A 527 -26.62 -11.10 20.03
C PHE A 527 -27.88 -11.33 19.17
N VAL A 528 -27.68 -11.81 17.92
CA VAL A 528 -28.79 -12.06 17.00
C VAL A 528 -29.70 -13.20 17.47
N GLU A 529 -29.13 -14.25 18.08
CA GLU A 529 -29.91 -15.32 18.72
C GLU A 529 -30.81 -14.80 19.84
N THR A 530 -30.30 -13.88 20.67
CA THR A 530 -31.09 -13.25 21.74
C THR A 530 -32.27 -12.44 21.18
N VAL A 531 -32.02 -11.65 20.11
CA VAL A 531 -33.08 -10.90 19.42
C VAL A 531 -34.14 -11.87 18.84
N ALA A 532 -33.72 -12.99 18.27
CA ALA A 532 -34.64 -14.01 17.76
C ALA A 532 -35.51 -14.63 18.87
N GLN A 533 -34.89 -14.93 20.03
CA GLN A 533 -35.65 -15.43 21.20
C GLN A 533 -36.66 -14.40 21.72
N VAL A 534 -36.31 -13.11 21.72
CA VAL A 534 -37.24 -12.04 22.07
C VAL A 534 -38.44 -12.02 21.11
N ARG A 535 -38.18 -12.05 19.78
CA ARG A 535 -39.27 -12.11 18.79
C ARG A 535 -40.14 -13.36 18.96
N ASP A 536 -39.56 -14.52 19.21
CA ASP A 536 -40.33 -15.77 19.31
C ASP A 536 -41.25 -15.85 20.54
N ARG A 537 -40.96 -15.01 21.56
CA ARG A 537 -41.85 -14.84 22.74
C ARG A 537 -43.05 -13.91 22.47
N LEU A 538 -43.04 -13.15 21.37
CA LEU A 538 -44.17 -12.30 21.02
C LEU A 538 -45.39 -13.14 20.63
N PRO A 539 -46.63 -12.67 20.93
CA PRO A 539 -47.85 -13.24 20.38
C PRO A 539 -47.80 -13.38 18.86
N ALA A 540 -48.40 -14.42 18.31
CA ALA A 540 -48.30 -14.75 16.89
C ALA A 540 -48.68 -13.59 15.95
N GLU A 541 -49.70 -12.81 16.32
CA GLU A 541 -50.15 -11.65 15.56
C GLU A 541 -49.12 -10.51 15.58
N GLU A 542 -48.56 -10.19 16.75
CA GLU A 542 -47.52 -9.17 16.90
C GLU A 542 -46.24 -9.60 16.16
N ARG A 543 -45.83 -10.87 16.30
CA ARG A 543 -44.65 -11.42 15.66
C ARG A 543 -44.70 -11.26 14.15
N ALA A 544 -45.84 -11.42 13.53
CA ALA A 544 -46.04 -11.27 12.09
C ALA A 544 -45.81 -9.83 11.59
N ARG A 545 -45.98 -8.82 12.46
CA ARG A 545 -45.88 -7.39 12.15
C ARG A 545 -44.71 -6.70 12.88
N ALA A 546 -43.90 -7.48 13.61
CA ALA A 546 -42.77 -6.94 14.35
C ALA A 546 -41.63 -6.57 13.41
N GLY A 547 -41.07 -5.39 13.58
CA GLY A 547 -39.83 -4.92 12.98
C GLY A 547 -38.70 -4.94 14.00
N ILE A 548 -37.46 -4.75 13.51
CA ILE A 548 -36.26 -4.63 14.35
C ILE A 548 -35.61 -3.29 14.06
N LEU A 549 -35.40 -2.47 15.09
CA LEU A 549 -34.69 -1.19 15.01
C LEU A 549 -33.35 -1.28 15.69
N ALA A 550 -32.28 -1.10 14.91
CA ALA A 550 -30.88 -1.16 15.37
C ALA A 550 -30.32 0.25 15.61
N GLY A 551 -29.60 0.43 16.71
CA GLY A 551 -29.03 1.70 17.16
C GLY A 551 -27.76 2.08 16.44
N ASN A 552 -27.00 1.11 15.92
CA ASN A 552 -25.77 1.34 15.19
C ASN A 552 -25.65 0.45 13.95
N TYR A 553 -24.64 0.71 13.11
CA TYR A 553 -24.43 0.01 11.84
C TYR A 553 -23.90 -1.44 12.02
N GLY A 554 -23.18 -1.72 13.12
CA GLY A 554 -22.72 -3.07 13.45
C GLY A 554 -23.89 -3.99 13.82
N GLU A 555 -24.78 -3.53 14.70
CA GLU A 555 -26.01 -4.23 15.08
C GLU A 555 -26.90 -4.50 13.85
N LEU A 556 -27.10 -3.47 13.01
CA LEU A 556 -27.89 -3.60 11.77
C LEU A 556 -27.29 -4.70 10.87
N GLY A 557 -25.99 -4.64 10.62
CA GLY A 557 -25.31 -5.59 9.75
C GLY A 557 -25.32 -7.01 10.31
N ALA A 558 -25.15 -7.17 11.63
CA ALA A 558 -25.22 -8.47 12.29
C ALA A 558 -26.64 -9.07 12.21
N LEU A 559 -27.66 -8.28 12.49
CA LEU A 559 -29.06 -8.71 12.40
C LEU A 559 -29.43 -9.13 10.97
N ASN A 560 -29.00 -8.37 9.97
CA ASN A 560 -29.26 -8.68 8.57
C ASN A 560 -28.38 -9.84 8.04
N LEU A 561 -27.22 -10.12 8.66
CA LEU A 561 -26.35 -11.23 8.28
C LEU A 561 -26.81 -12.55 8.91
N TYR A 562 -26.93 -12.58 10.23
CA TYR A 562 -27.20 -13.80 10.99
C TYR A 562 -28.69 -14.05 11.23
N GLY A 563 -29.53 -13.02 11.11
CA GLY A 563 -30.97 -13.10 11.38
C GLY A 563 -31.75 -13.93 10.38
N GLU A 564 -31.26 -14.05 9.14
CA GLU A 564 -31.86 -14.91 8.11
C GLU A 564 -32.01 -16.37 8.58
N LYS A 565 -31.01 -16.89 9.28
CA LYS A 565 -31.02 -18.24 9.88
C LYS A 565 -32.21 -18.45 10.83
N TYR A 566 -32.65 -17.40 11.52
CA TYR A 566 -33.74 -17.43 12.49
C TYR A 566 -35.06 -16.93 11.89
N GLY A 567 -35.09 -16.57 10.61
CA GLY A 567 -36.27 -15.97 9.95
C GLY A 567 -36.63 -14.61 10.53
N LEU A 568 -35.64 -13.81 10.98
CA LEU A 568 -35.86 -12.43 11.41
C LEU A 568 -36.21 -11.54 10.22
N PRO A 569 -37.10 -10.57 10.40
CA PRO A 569 -37.30 -9.53 9.40
C PRO A 569 -36.01 -8.71 9.25
N ARG A 570 -35.86 -8.05 8.11
CA ARG A 570 -34.72 -7.14 7.95
C ARG A 570 -34.81 -6.01 8.97
N ALA A 571 -33.69 -5.82 9.68
CA ALA A 571 -33.57 -4.72 10.61
C ALA A 571 -33.45 -3.38 9.86
N ILE A 572 -33.95 -2.31 10.48
CA ILE A 572 -33.85 -0.92 10.01
C ILE A 572 -32.94 -0.13 10.95
N SER A 573 -32.31 0.93 10.44
CA SER A 573 -31.48 1.82 11.24
C SER A 573 -31.45 3.23 10.64
N GLY A 574 -31.46 4.24 11.48
CA GLY A 574 -31.29 5.65 11.08
C GLY A 574 -29.81 6.05 10.86
N VAL A 575 -28.86 5.12 10.98
CA VAL A 575 -27.43 5.42 10.98
C VAL A 575 -26.85 5.42 9.57
N ASN A 576 -26.08 6.45 9.25
CA ASN A 576 -25.31 6.59 8.01
C ASN A 576 -26.17 6.32 6.75
N SER A 577 -25.69 5.54 5.80
CA SER A 577 -26.40 5.20 4.55
C SER A 577 -27.68 4.37 4.79
N SER A 578 -27.85 3.77 5.96
CA SER A 578 -29.01 2.93 6.27
C SER A 578 -30.30 3.74 6.41
N TRP A 579 -30.19 5.00 6.84
CA TRP A 579 -31.33 5.90 6.93
C TRP A 579 -32.02 6.11 5.56
N GLU A 580 -31.26 6.19 4.46
CA GLU A 580 -31.82 6.34 3.10
C GLU A 580 -32.65 5.13 2.64
N ARG A 581 -32.49 3.96 3.29
CA ARG A 581 -33.20 2.71 2.95
C ARG A 581 -34.61 2.66 3.52
N GLY A 582 -34.97 3.62 4.40
CA GLY A 582 -36.29 3.74 4.98
C GLY A 582 -36.62 2.72 6.08
N TYR A 583 -37.85 2.75 6.52
CA TYR A 583 -38.38 1.94 7.63
C TYR A 583 -39.28 0.77 7.19
N GLY A 584 -39.39 0.54 5.87
CA GLY A 584 -40.21 -0.53 5.30
C GLY A 584 -41.65 -0.09 4.97
N ASP A 585 -42.30 -0.88 4.13
CA ASP A 585 -43.70 -0.73 3.74
C ASP A 585 -44.35 -2.13 3.67
N PRO A 586 -45.33 -2.46 4.56
CA PRO A 586 -45.87 -1.62 5.60
C PRO A 586 -44.89 -1.34 6.75
N ALA A 587 -45.09 -0.19 7.41
CA ALA A 587 -44.33 0.17 8.61
C ALA A 587 -44.63 -0.80 9.77
N PRO A 588 -43.62 -1.17 10.60
CA PRO A 588 -43.82 -2.08 11.74
C PRO A 588 -44.77 -1.50 12.80
N GLU A 589 -45.64 -2.33 13.37
CA GLU A 589 -46.51 -1.93 14.47
C GLU A 589 -45.86 -2.13 15.84
N THR A 590 -45.07 -3.19 15.98
CA THR A 590 -44.26 -3.50 17.17
C THR A 590 -42.81 -3.50 16.78
N LEU A 591 -41.94 -2.90 17.59
CA LEU A 591 -40.51 -2.86 17.36
C LEU A 591 -39.74 -3.62 18.44
N ILE A 592 -38.85 -4.49 18.02
CA ILE A 592 -37.72 -4.96 18.84
C ILE A 592 -36.60 -3.97 18.65
N VAL A 593 -36.19 -3.29 19.72
CA VAL A 593 -35.21 -2.20 19.65
C VAL A 593 -33.96 -2.57 20.39
N VAL A 594 -32.80 -2.33 19.75
CA VAL A 594 -31.46 -2.57 20.29
C VAL A 594 -30.61 -1.31 20.12
N GLY A 595 -29.64 -1.09 21.02
CA GLY A 595 -28.70 0.04 20.93
C GLY A 595 -29.34 1.41 21.15
N TYR A 596 -30.39 1.50 21.94
CA TYR A 596 -31.05 2.77 22.33
C TYR A 596 -31.26 2.83 23.82
N SER A 597 -31.07 4.04 24.40
CA SER A 597 -31.36 4.28 25.79
C SER A 597 -32.87 4.24 26.10
N ARG A 598 -33.21 3.82 27.31
CA ARG A 598 -34.61 3.81 27.81
C ARG A 598 -35.25 5.19 27.70
N GLU A 599 -34.53 6.26 28.02
CA GLU A 599 -35.03 7.64 27.96
C GLU A 599 -35.46 8.02 26.53
N PHE A 600 -34.67 7.68 25.52
CA PHE A 600 -35.04 7.90 24.14
C PHE A 600 -36.33 7.15 23.78
N LEU A 601 -36.44 5.89 24.16
CA LEU A 601 -37.58 5.05 23.83
C LEU A 601 -38.87 5.52 24.49
N GLU A 602 -38.83 5.91 25.77
CA GLU A 602 -39.98 6.45 26.50
C GLU A 602 -40.49 7.77 25.91
N LYS A 603 -39.62 8.54 25.28
CA LYS A 603 -40.01 9.76 24.57
C LYS A 603 -40.87 9.47 23.33
N HIS A 604 -40.50 8.45 22.57
CA HIS A 604 -41.11 8.19 21.24
C HIS A 604 -42.20 7.11 21.23
N PHE A 605 -42.23 6.20 22.21
CA PHE A 605 -43.18 5.09 22.26
C PHE A 605 -44.11 5.17 23.48
N ALA A 606 -45.30 4.66 23.33
CA ALA A 606 -46.27 4.61 24.42
C ALA A 606 -45.89 3.60 25.51
N SER A 607 -45.27 2.48 25.11
CA SER A 607 -44.75 1.48 26.04
C SER A 607 -43.51 0.81 25.48
N CYS A 608 -42.51 0.64 26.33
CA CYS A 608 -41.31 -0.15 26.04
C CYS A 608 -40.97 -1.03 27.26
N GLU A 609 -40.83 -2.31 27.05
CA GLU A 609 -40.48 -3.28 28.09
C GLU A 609 -39.13 -3.94 27.76
N VAL A 610 -38.29 -4.17 28.77
CA VAL A 610 -37.06 -4.94 28.61
C VAL A 610 -37.42 -6.40 28.39
N ALA A 611 -37.07 -6.96 27.25
CA ALA A 611 -37.39 -8.33 26.86
C ALA A 611 -36.12 -9.23 26.79
N GLY A 612 -34.95 -8.64 26.79
CA GLY A 612 -33.67 -9.35 26.76
C GLY A 612 -32.49 -8.44 27.06
N ARG A 613 -31.31 -9.00 27.05
CA ARG A 613 -30.04 -8.27 27.20
C ARG A 613 -28.97 -8.87 26.30
N VAL A 614 -28.17 -8.04 25.68
CA VAL A 614 -27.03 -8.46 24.84
C VAL A 614 -25.95 -9.10 25.72
N TRP A 615 -25.45 -10.24 25.27
CA TRP A 615 -24.39 -10.99 25.93
C TRP A 615 -23.57 -11.77 24.90
N ASN A 616 -22.40 -12.27 25.30
CA ASN A 616 -21.64 -13.22 24.51
C ASN A 616 -21.09 -14.34 25.42
N LYS A 617 -20.89 -15.52 24.84
CA LYS A 617 -20.46 -16.73 25.58
C LYS A 617 -19.09 -16.60 26.24
N TYR A 618 -18.28 -15.62 25.83
CA TYR A 618 -16.95 -15.39 26.38
C TYR A 618 -16.96 -14.35 27.53
N GLY A 619 -18.07 -13.65 27.76
CA GLY A 619 -18.14 -12.54 28.71
C GLY A 619 -17.20 -11.38 28.34
N VAL A 620 -16.91 -11.21 27.07
CA VAL A 620 -16.09 -10.10 26.56
C VAL A 620 -16.90 -8.82 26.58
N ALA A 621 -16.35 -7.79 27.20
CA ALA A 621 -16.95 -6.46 27.19
C ALA A 621 -16.59 -5.74 25.88
N ASN A 622 -17.58 -5.54 25.03
CA ASN A 622 -17.54 -4.73 23.81
C ASN A 622 -18.58 -3.61 23.89
N GLU A 623 -18.70 -2.78 22.85
CA GLU A 623 -19.64 -1.65 22.85
C GLU A 623 -21.08 -2.12 23.11
N GLU A 624 -21.54 -3.15 22.43
CA GLU A 624 -22.93 -3.66 22.52
C GLU A 624 -23.28 -4.26 23.90
N THR A 625 -22.29 -4.74 24.66
CA THR A 625 -22.51 -5.28 26.02
C THR A 625 -22.37 -4.24 27.10
N ARG A 626 -21.74 -3.09 26.83
CA ARG A 626 -21.48 -1.99 27.79
C ARG A 626 -22.50 -0.87 27.66
N GLU A 627 -22.85 -0.49 26.42
CA GLU A 627 -23.71 0.65 26.13
C GLU A 627 -25.06 0.16 25.61
N ASP A 628 -26.14 0.64 26.21
CA ASP A 628 -27.52 0.33 25.82
C ASP A 628 -27.79 -1.17 25.53
N ALA A 629 -27.23 -2.04 26.37
CA ALA A 629 -27.24 -3.51 26.18
C ALA A 629 -28.62 -4.15 26.34
N ASP A 630 -29.65 -3.43 26.79
CA ASP A 630 -30.99 -3.95 26.97
C ASP A 630 -31.71 -4.02 25.60
N ILE A 631 -32.42 -5.13 25.37
CA ILE A 631 -33.27 -5.33 24.20
C ILE A 631 -34.69 -5.03 24.62
N PHE A 632 -35.33 -4.10 23.94
CA PHE A 632 -36.67 -3.64 24.26
C PHE A 632 -37.68 -4.15 23.24
N VAL A 633 -38.93 -4.35 23.71
CA VAL A 633 -40.12 -4.45 22.85
C VAL A 633 -40.95 -3.20 23.06
N CYS A 634 -41.06 -2.39 22.00
CA CYS A 634 -41.75 -1.10 22.03
C CYS A 634 -43.02 -1.14 21.17
N ARG A 635 -44.09 -0.52 21.68
CA ARG A 635 -45.42 -0.44 21.05
C ARG A 635 -45.96 0.99 21.09
N GLY A 636 -46.79 1.31 20.12
CA GLY A 636 -47.51 2.60 20.06
C GLY A 636 -46.56 3.77 19.84
N LEU A 637 -46.02 3.89 18.62
CA LEU A 637 -45.25 5.07 18.23
C LEU A 637 -46.13 6.32 18.40
N LYS A 638 -45.66 7.33 19.15
CA LYS A 638 -46.42 8.54 19.53
C LYS A 638 -46.58 9.56 18.41
N GLU A 639 -45.84 9.40 17.35
CA GLU A 639 -45.78 10.27 16.17
C GLU A 639 -45.95 9.47 14.88
N SER A 640 -46.06 10.13 13.73
CA SER A 640 -46.07 9.42 12.46
C SER A 640 -44.70 8.80 12.14
N TRP A 641 -44.68 7.67 11.43
CA TRP A 641 -43.43 7.05 11.01
C TRP A 641 -42.56 8.00 10.20
N ALA A 642 -43.14 8.86 9.38
CA ALA A 642 -42.39 9.83 8.58
C ALA A 642 -41.68 10.88 9.45
N GLU A 643 -42.32 11.36 10.51
CA GLU A 643 -41.74 12.31 11.47
C GLU A 643 -40.65 11.64 12.31
N PHE A 644 -40.97 10.48 12.88
CA PHE A 644 -39.99 9.68 13.63
C PHE A 644 -38.74 9.38 12.79
N TRP A 645 -38.93 8.85 11.58
CA TRP A 645 -37.79 8.48 10.70
C TRP A 645 -36.95 9.68 10.30
N LYS A 646 -37.54 10.83 10.07
CA LYS A 646 -36.81 12.06 9.79
C LYS A 646 -35.85 12.44 10.94
N GLY A 647 -36.33 12.24 12.19
CA GLY A 647 -35.52 12.48 13.41
C GLY A 647 -34.44 11.43 13.66
N MET A 648 -34.52 10.26 13.00
CA MET A 648 -33.57 9.15 13.18
C MET A 648 -32.26 9.31 12.44
N LYS A 649 -32.14 10.27 11.49
CA LYS A 649 -30.92 10.49 10.75
C LYS A 649 -29.77 10.86 11.69
N LYS A 650 -28.78 9.98 11.80
CA LYS A 650 -27.57 10.24 12.59
C LYS A 650 -26.30 9.70 11.93
N PHE A 651 -25.19 10.30 12.27
CA PHE A 651 -23.87 9.81 11.90
C PHE A 651 -23.23 9.05 13.08
N ALA A 652 -22.48 8.00 12.79
CA ALA A 652 -21.75 7.22 13.79
C ALA A 652 -20.43 6.65 13.22
#